data_8148894c7ef0dc23a8c1aef47ebbd1c4
#
_entry.id   8148894c7ef0dc23a8c1aef47ebbd1c4
#
_cell.length_a   1.000
_cell.length_b   1.000
_cell.length_c   1.000
_cell.angle_alpha   90.00
_cell.angle_beta   90.00
_cell.angle_gamma   90.00
#
_symmetry.space_group_name_H-M   'P 1'
#
loop_
_entity.id
_entity.type
_entity.pdbx_description
1 polymer ?
#
loop_
_entity_poly.entity_id
_entity_poly.type
_entity_poly.pdbx_seq_one_letter_code
_entity_poly.pdbx_strand_id
1 'polypeptide(L)'
;MLGGAAAFAVIQYKNSVQEAKNYERGLKMVPLYIHIPPASDDLEKGGRDERDLTEEVLSQAQVMYNIISSTTTTGFRSKIHGQRHISFEIVSHEGLVHYYTVVPTVLVDVIRQAIIAAYPSARLEEVEEKNIFSETGKIQGTVGGELTLRREYAYPIATYRESKRDASRAMLNALSSAAKDDGVAIQILIRPADESWTKNALSISESIKKDKGKNKSPLGGLAPSISGLSEALWKPLEAEDKQKEAEDKQLTSLEQSTIEQIEEKTRYPGYETLIRVVVSSSDNNRANGLLKNIIATFSLFDSPSSNGFKFSQAKNSDDLVTAYLMRFFPQRQRSTILNSVEMATIFHLPDQNNIPTSRVKRQMAKQVDGPTQEMDEGFLIGYNEFRGIKKPIRLATNDRRRHTYFIGQTGVGKSGLLENLAYQDMLDGKGFAFIDPHGDSAERLMGMVPRERVEDVIYFNPGDMENPVGLNLFEYETEDQRDFLIQETISMLYKLYDPGHTGIIGPRYEHWFRNAALTIMSDPAGTTFIDVPQVFNDQAFTDSKMQYIKDQTVLDFWNKEMAQTSEANKSEVLGWFVSKFGAFLSNEMMRNIIGQTKSGFNIRDIMDNNKILFVNLSKGKTGELNSQLLGMMFVMKFQVAAMSRADMPEEDRKDFALYVDEFQNFATDSFESILSEARKYRLNLILANQFMTQLTDTIREAILGNIGTIISGRIGVTDAELLQKKFQPTFDAEDLTKLPNYQTISSVMISGVPSSAFSMTLVPPMGDSKVEIRDALKKLSAVKYGRPRALVEKEIFARLGAGEEFKKKQLATGPVLGGPGAAPRGSVARPSSGANTPAGAQDSSASNKSFLDEWLERRSHLKNDNSTPKSTSTPVSKSTSVGTLKSAPLPISKSSPATVAAQKPQPEASNVSPKTPGRLSVRGDNSSQEEDGFSISLR
;
A
#
# COMPACT_ATOMS: atom_id res chain seq x y z
N MET A 1 33.03 49.68 -49.10
CA MET A 1 33.55 49.31 -47.74
C MET A 1 32.64 49.75 -46.59
N LEU A 2 32.07 50.89 -46.54
CA LEU A 2 31.21 51.43 -45.48
C LEU A 2 29.92 50.59 -45.25
N GLY A 3 29.27 50.09 -46.31
CA GLY A 3 28.07 49.20 -46.20
C GLY A 3 28.37 47.83 -45.60
N GLY A 4 29.55 47.26 -45.90
CA GLY A 4 29.99 46.01 -45.34
C GLY A 4 30.35 46.14 -43.85
N ALA A 5 30.98 47.26 -43.46
CA ALA A 5 31.28 47.50 -42.04
C ALA A 5 30.00 47.78 -41.21
N ALA A 6 29.02 48.47 -41.75
CA ALA A 6 27.73 48.70 -41.11
C ALA A 6 26.95 47.37 -40.96
N ALA A 7 26.91 46.52 -42.00
CA ALA A 7 26.27 45.24 -41.94
C ALA A 7 26.95 44.33 -40.90
N PHE A 8 28.27 44.31 -40.83
CA PHE A 8 29.05 43.56 -39.85
C PHE A 8 28.78 44.04 -38.41
N ALA A 9 28.73 45.38 -38.19
CA ALA A 9 28.42 45.95 -36.87
C ALA A 9 27.00 45.59 -36.42
N VAL A 10 26.01 45.64 -37.32
CA VAL A 10 24.62 45.21 -37.02
C VAL A 10 24.55 43.74 -36.68
N ILE A 11 25.29 42.89 -37.41
CA ILE A 11 25.36 41.45 -37.12
C ILE A 11 26.02 41.20 -35.76
N GLN A 12 27.13 41.89 -35.47
CA GLN A 12 27.80 41.75 -34.16
C GLN A 12 26.93 42.23 -33.01
N TYR A 13 26.26 43.36 -33.15
CA TYR A 13 25.31 43.89 -32.16
C TYR A 13 24.16 42.87 -31.91
N LYS A 14 23.54 42.40 -32.99
CA LYS A 14 22.49 41.39 -32.90
C LYS A 14 22.97 40.13 -32.15
N ASN A 15 24.16 39.63 -32.45
CA ASN A 15 24.73 38.47 -31.82
C ASN A 15 24.98 38.71 -30.33
N SER A 16 25.54 39.83 -29.94
CA SER A 16 25.77 40.20 -28.54
C SER A 16 24.46 40.30 -27.75
N VAL A 17 23.41 40.90 -28.36
CA VAL A 17 22.08 40.96 -27.75
C VAL A 17 21.47 39.56 -27.55
N GLN A 18 21.66 38.66 -28.53
CA GLN A 18 21.17 37.28 -28.44
C GLN A 18 21.89 36.48 -27.34
N GLU A 19 23.21 36.64 -27.24
CA GLU A 19 24.00 35.99 -26.18
C GLU A 19 23.65 36.50 -24.79
N ALA A 20 23.57 37.83 -24.60
CA ALA A 20 23.13 38.40 -23.32
C ALA A 20 21.74 37.91 -22.90
N LYS A 21 20.79 37.80 -23.85
CA LYS A 21 19.46 37.29 -23.58
C LYS A 21 19.44 35.80 -23.26
N ASN A 22 20.38 35.05 -23.81
CA ASN A 22 20.55 33.66 -23.56
C ASN A 22 21.03 33.39 -22.12
N TYR A 23 21.97 34.16 -21.61
CA TYR A 23 22.38 34.15 -20.22
C TYR A 23 21.23 34.50 -19.27
N GLU A 24 20.50 35.58 -19.55
CA GLU A 24 19.33 35.97 -18.75
C GLU A 24 18.28 34.86 -18.69
N ARG A 25 18.07 34.13 -19.80
CA ARG A 25 17.13 33.01 -19.88
C ARG A 25 17.63 31.79 -19.07
N GLY A 26 18.91 31.53 -19.08
CA GLY A 26 19.53 30.45 -18.29
C GLY A 26 19.30 30.63 -16.79
N LEU A 27 19.26 31.86 -16.29
CA LEU A 27 18.97 32.17 -14.88
C LEU A 27 17.49 32.05 -14.50
N LYS A 28 16.58 31.94 -15.47
CA LYS A 28 15.12 31.88 -15.27
C LYS A 28 14.54 30.54 -15.74
N MET A 29 15.25 29.46 -15.47
CA MET A 29 14.80 28.13 -15.78
C MET A 29 14.39 27.38 -14.50
N VAL A 30 13.38 26.54 -14.61
CA VAL A 30 12.83 25.72 -13.53
C VAL A 30 13.20 24.27 -13.78
N PRO A 31 13.92 23.63 -12.87
CA PRO A 31 14.22 22.20 -12.96
C PRO A 31 13.00 21.38 -12.52
N LEU A 32 12.58 20.48 -13.40
CA LEU A 32 11.53 19.50 -13.14
C LEU A 32 12.15 18.11 -13.13
N TYR A 33 12.05 17.43 -12.01
CA TYR A 33 12.41 16.01 -11.89
C TYR A 33 11.32 15.16 -12.55
N ILE A 34 11.73 14.25 -13.42
CA ILE A 34 10.82 13.33 -14.10
C ILE A 34 10.91 11.97 -13.42
N HIS A 35 9.84 11.57 -12.73
CA HIS A 35 9.70 10.21 -12.22
C HIS A 35 9.35 9.28 -13.39
N ILE A 36 10.19 8.27 -13.62
CA ILE A 36 9.95 7.29 -14.69
C ILE A 36 8.65 6.55 -14.36
N PRO A 37 7.66 6.54 -15.28
CA PRO A 37 6.38 5.90 -15.05
C PRO A 37 6.52 4.41 -14.81
N PRO A 38 5.58 3.75 -14.08
CA PRO A 38 5.51 2.29 -14.00
C PRO A 38 5.32 1.68 -15.40
N ALA A 39 5.58 0.39 -15.52
CA ALA A 39 5.34 -0.32 -16.78
C ALA A 39 3.87 -0.14 -17.21
N SER A 40 3.63 -0.02 -18.50
CA SER A 40 2.28 0.15 -19.03
C SER A 40 1.57 -1.20 -19.12
N ASP A 41 0.40 -1.33 -18.47
CA ASP A 41 -0.41 -2.55 -18.50
C ASP A 41 -0.88 -2.94 -19.92
N ASP A 42 -0.97 -1.97 -20.82
CA ASP A 42 -1.38 -2.20 -22.21
C ASP A 42 -0.31 -2.98 -23.00
N LEU A 43 0.93 -3.00 -22.51
CA LEU A 43 2.05 -3.69 -23.13
C LEU A 43 2.13 -5.18 -22.77
N GLU A 44 1.52 -5.62 -21.67
CA GLU A 44 1.57 -7.01 -21.19
C GLU A 44 0.51 -7.94 -21.83
N LYS A 45 -0.56 -7.38 -22.38
CA LYS A 45 -1.73 -8.17 -22.85
C LYS A 45 -1.62 -8.64 -24.29
N GLY A 46 -0.66 -9.48 -24.60
CA GLY A 46 -0.78 -10.31 -25.80
C GLY A 46 0.52 -10.46 -26.56
N GLY A 47 1.20 -11.59 -26.45
CA GLY A 47 2.10 -12.24 -27.41
C GLY A 47 2.83 -11.40 -28.47
N ARG A 48 3.00 -10.08 -28.25
CA ARG A 48 3.67 -9.15 -29.16
C ARG A 48 5.18 -9.32 -29.05
N ASP A 49 5.88 -9.17 -30.18
CA ASP A 49 7.34 -9.20 -30.22
C ASP A 49 7.91 -8.00 -29.42
N GLU A 50 8.97 -8.22 -28.64
CA GLU A 50 9.72 -7.19 -27.88
C GLU A 50 10.12 -5.97 -28.77
N ARG A 51 10.21 -6.19 -30.06
CA ARG A 51 10.53 -5.16 -31.07
C ARG A 51 9.36 -4.19 -31.30
N ASP A 52 8.13 -4.68 -31.32
CA ASP A 52 6.93 -3.87 -31.50
C ASP A 52 6.68 -2.99 -30.28
N LEU A 53 6.95 -3.52 -29.08
CA LEU A 53 6.91 -2.79 -27.83
C LEU A 53 7.90 -1.62 -27.80
N THR A 54 9.13 -1.86 -28.24
CA THR A 54 10.15 -0.81 -28.32
C THR A 54 9.73 0.32 -29.26
N GLU A 55 9.13 -0.01 -30.40
CA GLU A 55 8.67 0.99 -31.37
C GLU A 55 7.50 1.82 -30.81
N GLU A 56 6.60 1.20 -30.06
CA GLU A 56 5.48 1.89 -29.42
C GLU A 56 5.95 2.87 -28.35
N VAL A 57 6.82 2.47 -27.42
CA VAL A 57 7.40 3.33 -26.39
C VAL A 57 8.12 4.53 -26.99
N LEU A 58 8.90 4.33 -28.05
CA LEU A 58 9.64 5.39 -28.71
C LEU A 58 8.72 6.32 -29.49
N SER A 59 7.60 5.79 -30.03
CA SER A 59 6.58 6.63 -30.71
C SER A 59 5.88 7.58 -29.73
N GLN A 60 5.69 7.19 -28.46
CA GLN A 60 5.15 8.09 -27.41
C GLN A 60 6.06 9.31 -27.21
N ALA A 61 7.38 9.12 -27.17
CA ALA A 61 8.31 10.25 -27.10
C ALA A 61 8.18 11.18 -28.31
N GLN A 62 7.93 10.66 -29.50
CA GLN A 62 7.71 11.50 -30.70
C GLN A 62 6.50 12.43 -30.52
N VAL A 63 5.42 11.96 -29.86
CA VAL A 63 4.26 12.83 -29.52
C VAL A 63 4.68 14.01 -28.65
N MET A 64 5.51 13.76 -27.62
CA MET A 64 6.06 14.83 -26.78
C MET A 64 6.78 15.89 -27.61
N TYR A 65 7.71 15.48 -28.50
CA TYR A 65 8.43 16.41 -29.35
C TYR A 65 7.52 17.14 -30.34
N ASN A 66 6.53 16.49 -30.91
CA ASN A 66 5.58 17.15 -31.79
C ASN A 66 4.80 18.28 -31.07
N ILE A 67 4.45 18.08 -29.79
CA ILE A 67 3.81 19.15 -28.98
C ILE A 67 4.81 20.26 -28.68
N ILE A 68 6.07 19.93 -28.32
CA ILE A 68 7.11 20.91 -28.04
C ILE A 68 7.37 21.82 -29.26
N SER A 69 7.23 21.29 -30.48
CA SER A 69 7.41 22.10 -31.69
C SER A 69 6.46 23.31 -31.77
N SER A 70 5.27 23.21 -31.13
CA SER A 70 4.31 24.32 -31.09
C SER A 70 4.79 25.53 -30.27
N THR A 71 5.85 25.37 -29.45
CA THR A 71 6.45 26.48 -28.68
C THR A 71 7.27 27.43 -29.54
N THR A 72 7.35 27.20 -30.87
CA THR A 72 8.03 28.07 -31.80
C THR A 72 7.44 29.47 -31.76
N THR A 73 8.28 30.46 -31.45
CA THR A 73 7.86 31.86 -31.47
C THR A 73 8.14 32.47 -32.83
N THR A 74 7.10 33.00 -33.47
CA THR A 74 7.17 33.71 -34.73
C THR A 74 7.14 35.23 -34.48
N GLY A 75 7.83 36.01 -35.26
CA GLY A 75 7.77 37.48 -35.21
C GLY A 75 9.15 38.15 -35.09
N PHE A 76 9.13 39.50 -35.09
CA PHE A 76 10.36 40.31 -35.11
C PHE A 76 11.22 40.15 -33.84
N ARG A 77 10.57 39.98 -32.68
CA ARG A 77 11.27 39.76 -31.40
C ARG A 77 12.05 38.44 -31.38
N SER A 78 11.51 37.38 -31.95
CA SER A 78 12.20 36.06 -32.00
C SER A 78 13.40 36.11 -32.97
N LYS A 79 13.31 36.91 -34.03
CA LYS A 79 14.44 37.14 -34.95
C LYS A 79 15.58 37.90 -34.29
N ILE A 80 15.31 38.78 -33.31
CA ILE A 80 16.33 39.54 -32.57
C ILE A 80 16.88 38.75 -31.40
N HIS A 81 16.01 38.12 -30.60
CA HIS A 81 16.39 37.48 -29.34
C HIS A 81 16.58 35.95 -29.43
N GLY A 82 16.34 35.37 -30.61
CA GLY A 82 16.38 33.94 -30.81
C GLY A 82 15.24 33.18 -30.12
N GLN A 83 15.11 31.85 -30.44
CA GLN A 83 14.15 30.94 -29.81
C GLN A 83 14.54 30.61 -28.36
N ARG A 84 13.55 30.27 -27.52
CA ARG A 84 13.82 29.73 -26.21
C ARG A 84 14.24 28.28 -26.34
N HIS A 85 15.14 27.81 -25.48
CA HIS A 85 15.58 26.45 -25.45
C HIS A 85 15.10 25.74 -24.15
N ILE A 86 15.10 24.44 -24.21
CA ILE A 86 14.72 23.53 -23.14
C ILE A 86 15.88 22.54 -22.97
N SER A 87 16.14 22.09 -21.76
CA SER A 87 17.12 21.04 -21.48
C SER A 87 16.43 19.76 -21.04
N PHE A 88 16.80 18.65 -21.65
CA PHE A 88 16.55 17.30 -21.11
C PHE A 88 17.88 16.76 -20.59
N GLU A 89 17.85 16.22 -19.36
CA GLU A 89 19.08 15.82 -18.68
C GLU A 89 18.95 14.41 -18.09
N ILE A 90 19.91 13.54 -18.35
CA ILE A 90 20.07 12.26 -17.68
C ILE A 90 21.30 12.38 -16.79
N VAL A 91 21.09 12.33 -15.49
CA VAL A 91 22.13 12.65 -14.51
C VAL A 91 22.33 11.48 -13.58
N SER A 92 23.58 11.05 -13.42
CA SER A 92 23.99 10.10 -12.39
C SER A 92 24.71 10.83 -11.28
N HIS A 93 24.12 10.83 -10.08
CA HIS A 93 24.77 11.37 -8.88
C HIS A 93 24.33 10.56 -7.66
N GLU A 94 25.13 10.53 -6.59
CA GLU A 94 24.90 9.67 -5.42
C GLU A 94 24.71 8.18 -5.77
N GLY A 95 25.25 7.74 -6.91
CA GLY A 95 25.15 6.37 -7.41
C GLY A 95 23.80 6.00 -8.04
N LEU A 96 22.90 6.98 -8.23
CA LEU A 96 21.57 6.81 -8.84
C LEU A 96 21.46 7.63 -10.12
N VAL A 97 20.70 7.12 -11.09
CA VAL A 97 20.40 7.80 -12.36
C VAL A 97 19.04 8.47 -12.27
N HIS A 98 19.00 9.75 -12.63
CA HIS A 98 17.84 10.63 -12.56
C HIS A 98 17.54 11.25 -13.92
N TYR A 99 16.26 11.53 -14.18
CA TYR A 99 15.78 12.23 -15.37
C TYR A 99 15.25 13.61 -14.98
N TYR A 100 15.73 14.63 -15.67
CA TYR A 100 15.27 16.01 -15.48
C TYR A 100 14.89 16.64 -16.80
N THR A 101 13.96 17.58 -16.75
CA THR A 101 13.83 18.61 -17.79
C THR A 101 13.92 19.97 -17.13
N VAL A 102 14.68 20.87 -17.75
CA VAL A 102 14.86 22.22 -17.22
C VAL A 102 14.32 23.19 -18.25
N VAL A 103 13.30 23.94 -17.86
CA VAL A 103 12.46 24.71 -18.78
C VAL A 103 12.35 26.16 -18.36
N PRO A 104 12.26 27.10 -19.30
CA PRO A 104 11.95 28.50 -18.97
C PRO A 104 10.62 28.58 -18.22
N THR A 105 10.53 29.44 -17.20
CA THR A 105 9.33 29.61 -16.35
C THR A 105 8.02 29.72 -17.14
N VAL A 106 8.08 30.44 -18.30
CA VAL A 106 6.90 30.65 -19.16
C VAL A 106 6.48 29.44 -19.99
N LEU A 107 7.27 28.39 -20.05
CA LEU A 107 6.99 27.14 -20.79
C LEU A 107 6.72 25.97 -19.89
N VAL A 108 6.76 26.12 -18.54
CA VAL A 108 6.60 25.02 -17.57
C VAL A 108 5.33 24.24 -17.84
N ASP A 109 4.19 24.91 -17.95
CA ASP A 109 2.90 24.25 -18.15
C ASP A 109 2.81 23.50 -19.49
N VAL A 110 3.33 24.12 -20.56
CA VAL A 110 3.31 23.51 -21.90
C VAL A 110 4.18 22.26 -21.94
N ILE A 111 5.37 22.30 -21.34
CA ILE A 111 6.27 21.14 -21.30
C ILE A 111 5.75 20.07 -20.38
N ARG A 112 5.17 20.45 -19.24
CA ARG A 112 4.46 19.52 -18.35
C ARG A 112 3.36 18.76 -19.11
N GLN A 113 2.52 19.50 -19.87
CA GLN A 113 1.46 18.89 -20.67
C GLN A 113 2.02 18.00 -21.80
N ALA A 114 3.11 18.41 -22.45
CA ALA A 114 3.72 17.62 -23.51
C ALA A 114 4.26 16.27 -22.99
N ILE A 115 4.90 16.27 -21.82
CA ILE A 115 5.40 15.04 -21.20
C ILE A 115 4.24 14.15 -20.73
N ILE A 116 3.21 14.73 -20.08
CA ILE A 116 2.05 13.98 -19.60
C ILE A 116 1.22 13.40 -20.77
N ALA A 117 1.12 14.13 -21.89
CA ALA A 117 0.42 13.62 -23.08
C ALA A 117 1.11 12.42 -23.70
N ALA A 118 2.45 12.36 -23.64
CA ALA A 118 3.24 11.23 -24.09
C ALA A 118 3.30 10.09 -23.04
N TYR A 119 3.38 10.43 -21.77
CA TYR A 119 3.54 9.52 -20.65
C TYR A 119 2.51 9.85 -19.55
N PRO A 120 1.27 9.37 -19.65
CA PRO A 120 0.18 9.77 -18.75
C PRO A 120 0.43 9.49 -17.27
N SER A 121 1.20 8.45 -16.96
CA SER A 121 1.56 8.05 -15.59
C SER A 121 2.85 8.68 -15.07
N ALA A 122 3.54 9.51 -15.86
CA ALA A 122 4.76 10.19 -15.42
C ALA A 122 4.43 11.32 -14.43
N ARG A 123 5.18 11.40 -13.34
CA ARG A 123 5.10 12.48 -12.36
C ARG A 123 6.23 13.47 -12.61
N LEU A 124 5.89 14.77 -12.64
CA LEU A 124 6.87 15.84 -12.68
C LEU A 124 6.81 16.64 -11.38
N GLU A 125 7.97 16.79 -10.76
CA GLU A 125 8.14 17.50 -9.49
C GLU A 125 9.13 18.65 -9.67
N GLU A 126 8.74 19.86 -9.25
CA GLU A 126 9.68 20.97 -9.18
C GLU A 126 10.65 20.74 -8.03
N VAL A 127 11.93 20.77 -8.32
CA VAL A 127 12.97 20.47 -7.34
C VAL A 127 13.99 21.59 -7.31
N GLU A 128 14.66 21.76 -6.18
CA GLU A 128 15.85 22.58 -6.12
C GLU A 128 16.95 21.96 -6.98
N GLU A 129 17.74 22.82 -7.62
CA GLU A 129 18.78 22.38 -8.53
C GLU A 129 19.87 21.59 -7.78
N LYS A 130 19.93 20.28 -8.00
CA LYS A 130 21.06 19.45 -7.57
C LYS A 130 22.05 19.32 -8.72
N ASN A 131 23.26 19.76 -8.52
CA ASN A 131 24.31 19.61 -9.54
C ASN A 131 25.11 18.32 -9.35
N ILE A 132 25.85 17.91 -10.41
CA ILE A 132 26.67 16.70 -10.41
C ILE A 132 27.99 16.86 -9.66
N PHE A 133 28.31 18.04 -9.20
CA PHE A 133 29.53 18.34 -8.46
C PHE A 133 29.24 18.07 -6.97
N SER A 134 30.07 17.25 -6.31
CA SER A 134 29.83 16.87 -4.93
C SER A 134 29.86 18.09 -4.00
N GLU A 135 29.14 18.01 -2.88
CA GLU A 135 29.04 19.03 -1.82
C GLU A 135 30.40 19.49 -1.26
N THR A 136 31.46 18.74 -1.52
CA THR A 136 32.82 19.07 -1.06
C THR A 136 33.52 20.15 -1.87
N GLY A 137 32.89 20.73 -2.91
CA GLY A 137 33.41 21.89 -3.63
C GLY A 137 34.70 21.70 -4.40
N LYS A 138 35.20 20.47 -4.55
CA LYS A 138 36.43 20.16 -5.28
C LYS A 138 36.10 19.65 -6.69
N ILE A 139 36.09 20.56 -7.66
CA ILE A 139 35.96 20.25 -9.09
C ILE A 139 37.29 19.64 -9.61
N GLN A 140 37.93 18.76 -8.87
CA GLN A 140 39.12 18.04 -9.30
C GLN A 140 38.66 16.87 -10.18
N GLY A 141 39.13 16.81 -11.41
CA GLY A 141 38.83 15.73 -12.34
C GLY A 141 37.50 15.92 -13.11
N THR A 142 37.11 17.14 -13.44
CA THR A 142 36.00 17.42 -14.34
C THR A 142 36.47 17.38 -15.80
N VAL A 143 35.85 16.51 -16.59
CA VAL A 143 36.08 16.33 -18.02
C VAL A 143 34.75 16.27 -18.77
N GLY A 144 34.77 16.63 -20.05
CA GLY A 144 33.57 16.53 -20.87
C GLY A 144 33.73 17.28 -22.21
N GLY A 145 32.64 17.48 -22.90
CA GLY A 145 32.63 18.16 -24.20
C GLY A 145 31.25 18.07 -24.84
N GLU A 146 31.22 18.35 -26.14
CA GLU A 146 29.99 18.48 -26.92
C GLU A 146 30.01 17.48 -28.10
N LEU A 147 28.82 16.98 -28.42
CA LEU A 147 28.57 16.12 -29.58
C LEU A 147 27.93 16.95 -30.70
N THR A 148 28.48 16.85 -31.89
CA THR A 148 27.97 17.48 -33.11
C THR A 148 27.83 16.43 -34.21
N LEU A 149 27.00 16.69 -35.22
CA LEU A 149 26.88 15.81 -36.37
C LEU A 149 28.20 15.78 -37.17
N ARG A 150 28.50 14.61 -37.74
CA ARG A 150 29.71 14.39 -38.60
C ARG A 150 29.56 15.03 -39.98
N ARG A 151 28.33 14.98 -40.53
CA ARG A 151 27.96 15.55 -41.84
C ARG A 151 26.93 16.68 -41.63
N GLU A 152 26.52 17.26 -42.70
CA GLU A 152 25.44 18.27 -42.70
C GLU A 152 24.16 17.68 -42.12
N TYR A 153 23.38 18.53 -41.45
CA TYR A 153 22.17 18.12 -40.74
C TYR A 153 21.04 17.57 -41.63
N ALA A 154 21.16 17.71 -42.97
CA ALA A 154 20.23 17.12 -43.93
C ALA A 154 20.22 15.58 -43.85
N TYR A 155 21.40 14.99 -43.59
CA TYR A 155 21.55 13.54 -43.49
C TYR A 155 21.08 13.06 -42.09
N PRO A 156 20.16 12.07 -42.02
CA PRO A 156 19.70 11.56 -40.74
C PRO A 156 20.74 10.73 -40.01
N ILE A 157 20.61 10.62 -38.69
CA ILE A 157 21.28 9.62 -37.88
C ILE A 157 20.48 8.31 -37.90
N ALA A 158 21.05 7.22 -37.42
CA ALA A 158 20.34 5.95 -37.26
C ALA A 158 19.22 6.12 -36.19
N THR A 159 17.99 5.75 -36.56
CA THR A 159 16.81 5.86 -35.70
C THR A 159 16.35 4.49 -35.19
N TYR A 160 15.47 4.51 -34.19
CA TYR A 160 14.84 3.29 -33.67
C TYR A 160 14.06 2.51 -34.74
N ARG A 161 13.52 3.21 -35.75
CA ARG A 161 12.79 2.59 -36.86
C ARG A 161 13.69 1.69 -37.71
N GLU A 162 14.96 2.08 -37.85
CA GLU A 162 15.98 1.30 -38.60
C GLU A 162 16.58 0.20 -37.71
N SER A 163 16.99 0.56 -36.47
CA SER A 163 17.73 -0.34 -35.57
C SER A 163 16.82 -1.35 -34.86
N LYS A 164 15.54 -1.01 -34.67
CA LYS A 164 14.57 -1.74 -33.85
C LYS A 164 15.10 -2.07 -32.45
N ARG A 165 15.94 -1.20 -31.90
CA ARG A 165 16.56 -1.34 -30.58
C ARG A 165 16.52 -0.03 -29.82
N ASP A 166 16.36 -0.14 -28.51
CA ASP A 166 16.45 0.99 -27.61
C ASP A 166 17.92 1.27 -27.25
N ALA A 167 18.43 2.40 -27.73
CA ALA A 167 19.78 2.86 -27.43
C ALA A 167 19.92 3.40 -25.99
N SER A 168 18.84 3.79 -25.34
CA SER A 168 18.86 4.31 -23.97
C SER A 168 19.37 3.29 -22.97
N ARG A 169 19.11 2.00 -23.21
CA ARG A 169 19.61 0.89 -22.39
C ARG A 169 21.12 0.89 -22.25
N ALA A 170 21.84 1.14 -23.34
CA ALA A 170 23.30 1.23 -23.32
C ALA A 170 23.78 2.46 -22.55
N MET A 171 23.13 3.61 -22.74
CA MET A 171 23.42 4.83 -22.00
C MET A 171 23.20 4.66 -20.50
N LEU A 172 22.09 4.05 -20.09
CA LEU A 172 21.77 3.78 -18.68
C LEU A 172 22.80 2.83 -18.04
N ASN A 173 23.26 1.81 -18.78
CA ASN A 173 24.36 0.94 -18.32
C ASN A 173 25.66 1.71 -18.11
N ALA A 174 26.02 2.59 -19.04
CA ALA A 174 27.23 3.41 -18.92
C ALA A 174 27.14 4.37 -17.73
N LEU A 175 26.00 5.05 -17.55
CA LEU A 175 25.74 5.95 -16.43
C LEU A 175 25.72 5.21 -15.08
N SER A 176 25.21 3.99 -15.03
CA SER A 176 25.16 3.20 -13.80
C SER A 176 26.53 2.69 -13.34
N SER A 177 27.59 2.83 -14.15
CA SER A 177 28.97 2.53 -13.74
C SER A 177 29.57 3.60 -12.82
N ALA A 178 28.94 4.77 -12.72
CA ALA A 178 29.33 5.83 -11.80
C ALA A 178 29.17 5.38 -10.33
N ALA A 179 30.16 5.64 -9.49
CA ALA A 179 30.11 5.39 -8.06
C ALA A 179 29.33 6.53 -7.33
N LYS A 180 29.14 6.37 -6.03
CA LYS A 180 28.39 7.36 -5.23
C LYS A 180 29.02 8.76 -5.26
N ASP A 181 30.36 8.82 -5.35
CA ASP A 181 31.11 10.08 -5.34
C ASP A 181 31.41 10.62 -6.76
N ASP A 182 30.91 9.94 -7.80
CA ASP A 182 31.03 10.42 -9.18
C ASP A 182 29.74 11.15 -9.60
N GLY A 183 29.90 12.20 -10.38
CA GLY A 183 28.81 12.90 -11.02
C GLY A 183 28.91 12.80 -12.54
N VAL A 184 27.85 12.42 -13.22
CA VAL A 184 27.81 12.29 -14.68
C VAL A 184 26.53 12.90 -15.20
N ALA A 185 26.60 13.73 -16.24
CA ALA A 185 25.44 14.28 -16.89
C ALA A 185 25.53 14.20 -18.43
N ILE A 186 24.43 13.74 -19.03
CA ILE A 186 24.14 13.93 -20.45
C ILE A 186 23.06 15.00 -20.52
N GLN A 187 23.43 16.18 -21.02
CA GLN A 187 22.56 17.35 -21.17
C GLN A 187 22.22 17.55 -22.64
N ILE A 188 20.94 17.51 -22.96
CA ILE A 188 20.41 17.65 -24.32
C ILE A 188 19.59 18.94 -24.38
N LEU A 189 20.19 19.97 -24.95
CA LEU A 189 19.58 21.27 -25.15
C LEU A 189 18.90 21.31 -26.51
N ILE A 190 17.63 21.67 -26.53
CA ILE A 190 16.85 21.77 -27.78
C ILE A 190 16.09 23.10 -27.88
N ARG A 191 15.90 23.51 -29.08
CA ARG A 191 14.97 24.61 -29.44
C ARG A 191 14.38 24.34 -30.82
N PRO A 192 13.11 24.69 -31.08
CA PRO A 192 12.51 24.48 -32.39
C PRO A 192 13.32 25.17 -33.48
N ALA A 193 13.57 24.45 -34.57
CA ALA A 193 14.28 24.99 -35.74
C ALA A 193 13.35 25.86 -36.60
N ASP A 194 13.93 26.86 -37.28
CA ASP A 194 13.21 27.70 -38.27
C ASP A 194 12.85 26.84 -39.49
N GLU A 195 11.69 27.04 -40.11
CA GLU A 195 11.23 26.29 -41.31
C GLU A 195 12.20 26.34 -42.49
N SER A 196 13.16 27.28 -42.50
CA SER A 196 14.20 27.34 -43.54
C SER A 196 15.09 26.11 -43.61
N TRP A 197 15.18 25.30 -42.48
CA TRP A 197 16.02 24.11 -42.47
C TRP A 197 15.52 23.05 -43.45
N THR A 198 14.20 22.87 -43.60
CA THR A 198 13.60 21.92 -44.56
C THR A 198 13.91 22.28 -46.00
N LYS A 199 13.78 23.58 -46.30
CA LYS A 199 14.15 24.10 -47.65
C LYS A 199 15.61 23.88 -47.98
N ASN A 200 16.49 24.10 -47.02
CA ASN A 200 17.91 23.87 -47.20
C ASN A 200 18.23 22.37 -47.33
N ALA A 201 17.58 21.50 -46.52
CA ALA A 201 17.77 20.06 -46.63
C ALA A 201 17.28 19.53 -47.98
N LEU A 202 16.13 19.99 -48.46
CA LEU A 202 15.61 19.57 -49.77
C LEU A 202 16.47 20.11 -50.92
N SER A 203 17.10 21.29 -50.79
CA SER A 203 18.05 21.77 -51.80
C SER A 203 19.30 20.90 -51.93
N ILE A 204 19.71 20.23 -50.81
CA ILE A 204 20.81 19.26 -50.87
C ILE A 204 20.37 18.01 -51.62
N SER A 205 19.16 17.49 -51.34
CA SER A 205 18.58 16.37 -52.08
C SER A 205 18.47 16.66 -53.57
N GLU A 206 18.01 17.87 -53.93
CA GLU A 206 18.00 18.32 -55.34
C GLU A 206 19.39 18.46 -55.97
N SER A 207 20.38 18.86 -55.18
CA SER A 207 21.78 18.95 -55.69
C SER A 207 22.33 17.57 -56.00
N ILE A 208 22.01 16.55 -55.13
CA ILE A 208 22.38 15.14 -55.41
C ILE A 208 21.70 14.67 -56.71
N LYS A 209 20.43 15.07 -56.95
CA LYS A 209 19.70 14.76 -58.18
C LYS A 209 20.32 15.45 -59.41
N LYS A 210 20.89 16.68 -59.25
CA LYS A 210 21.40 17.50 -60.35
C LYS A 210 22.89 17.35 -60.64
N ASP A 211 23.73 16.79 -59.71
CA ASP A 211 25.19 16.71 -59.82
C ASP A 211 25.69 15.57 -60.77
N LYS A 212 24.93 15.39 -61.84
CA LYS A 212 25.15 14.39 -62.90
C LYS A 212 26.33 14.65 -63.84
N GLY A 213 27.21 15.58 -63.53
CA GLY A 213 28.12 15.98 -64.58
C GLY A 213 29.52 16.49 -64.27
N LYS A 214 30.01 16.39 -63.06
CA LYS A 214 31.39 16.85 -62.79
C LYS A 214 32.16 15.86 -61.91
N ASN A 215 33.00 15.07 -62.57
CA ASN A 215 34.08 14.36 -61.91
C ASN A 215 34.95 15.38 -61.14
N LYS A 216 34.87 15.43 -59.84
CA LYS A 216 35.89 16.02 -58.99
C LYS A 216 36.62 14.89 -58.24
N SER A 217 37.87 14.78 -58.56
CA SER A 217 38.89 13.98 -57.89
C SER A 217 38.89 14.26 -56.40
N PRO A 218 39.20 13.26 -55.55
CA PRO A 218 39.15 13.40 -54.10
C PRO A 218 40.47 14.03 -53.57
N LEU A 219 40.79 15.23 -53.95
CA LEU A 219 41.91 15.98 -53.32
C LEU A 219 41.66 17.49 -53.47
N GLY A 220 41.23 18.14 -52.40
CA GLY A 220 41.14 19.60 -52.39
C GLY A 220 40.12 20.16 -51.38
N GLY A 221 40.40 20.01 -50.11
CA GLY A 221 39.70 20.77 -49.06
C GLY A 221 40.24 22.22 -49.05
N LEU A 222 39.34 23.15 -48.63
CA LEU A 222 39.61 24.53 -48.26
C LEU A 222 39.66 25.59 -49.41
N ALA A 223 38.53 26.21 -49.72
CA ALA A 223 38.29 27.63 -49.58
C ALA A 223 36.95 28.02 -50.25
N PRO A 224 36.11 28.93 -49.74
CA PRO A 224 34.95 29.45 -50.47
C PRO A 224 35.48 30.45 -51.53
N SER A 225 35.49 30.02 -52.78
CA SER A 225 35.90 30.87 -53.88
C SER A 225 34.77 31.88 -54.24
N ILE A 226 35.07 33.13 -54.00
CA ILE A 226 34.33 34.35 -54.45
C ILE A 226 34.44 34.54 -56.00
N SER A 227 34.75 33.47 -56.75
CA SER A 227 34.95 33.57 -58.19
C SER A 227 33.73 33.33 -59.08
N GLY A 228 32.56 32.95 -58.46
CA GLY A 228 31.36 32.70 -59.28
C GLY A 228 30.55 33.94 -59.72
N LEU A 229 30.85 35.10 -59.19
CA LEU A 229 30.11 36.34 -59.50
C LEU A 229 30.65 37.17 -60.62
N SER A 230 31.85 36.89 -61.13
CA SER A 230 32.46 37.60 -62.22
C SER A 230 32.27 36.99 -63.64
N GLU A 231 31.93 35.68 -63.69
CA GLU A 231 31.68 35.02 -64.99
C GLU A 231 30.27 35.10 -65.50
N ALA A 232 29.31 35.51 -64.71
CA ALA A 232 27.91 35.67 -65.14
C ALA A 232 27.61 36.99 -65.86
N LEU A 233 28.60 37.94 -65.94
CA LEU A 233 28.38 39.26 -66.48
C LEU A 233 28.96 39.48 -67.87
N TRP A 234 29.68 38.50 -68.44
CA TRP A 234 30.37 38.71 -69.75
C TRP A 234 30.32 37.45 -70.63
N LYS A 235 29.15 37.03 -71.12
CA LYS A 235 29.03 36.23 -72.33
C LYS A 235 27.82 36.66 -73.16
N PRO A 236 28.05 36.92 -74.51
CA PRO A 236 26.94 37.26 -75.43
C PRO A 236 26.13 36.01 -75.76
N LEU A 237 24.84 36.24 -75.99
CA LEU A 237 23.90 35.26 -76.50
C LEU A 237 24.29 34.79 -77.90
N GLU A 238 24.71 33.53 -78.01
CA GLU A 238 24.63 32.82 -79.32
C GLU A 238 23.86 31.53 -79.11
N ALA A 239 22.80 31.45 -79.85
CA ALA A 239 22.00 30.24 -79.97
C ALA A 239 22.70 29.23 -80.89
N GLU A 240 22.98 28.07 -80.37
CA GLU A 240 23.19 26.90 -81.25
C GLU A 240 22.49 25.66 -80.57
N ASP A 241 21.47 25.19 -81.26
CA ASP A 241 20.88 23.89 -81.16
C ASP A 241 21.96 22.77 -81.16
N LYS A 242 22.07 22.06 -80.05
CA LYS A 242 22.54 20.70 -80.10
C LYS A 242 21.67 19.90 -79.13
N GLN A 243 20.66 19.24 -79.68
CA GLN A 243 20.15 18.00 -79.14
C GLN A 243 21.32 17.04 -79.01
N LYS A 244 21.79 16.86 -77.75
CA LYS A 244 22.52 15.71 -77.31
C LYS A 244 21.62 14.93 -76.37
N GLU A 245 21.38 13.72 -76.81
CA GLU A 245 20.73 12.64 -76.10
C GLU A 245 21.22 12.63 -74.59
N ALA A 246 20.31 12.99 -73.76
CA ALA A 246 20.48 12.74 -72.32
C ALA A 246 20.36 11.22 -72.10
N GLU A 247 21.46 10.51 -72.07
CA GLU A 247 21.50 9.21 -71.46
C GLU A 247 20.99 9.37 -70.00
N ASP A 248 19.85 8.79 -69.78
CA ASP A 248 19.21 8.75 -68.48
C ASP A 248 20.02 7.80 -67.57
N LYS A 249 21.14 8.32 -67.03
CA LYS A 249 21.89 7.63 -66.01
C LYS A 249 21.03 7.53 -64.75
N GLN A 250 20.47 6.35 -64.54
CA GLN A 250 19.73 6.05 -63.31
C GLN A 250 20.61 6.38 -62.10
N LEU A 251 20.00 6.98 -61.08
CA LEU A 251 20.59 7.20 -59.75
C LEU A 251 21.07 5.84 -59.20
N THR A 252 22.21 5.81 -58.58
CA THR A 252 22.62 4.61 -57.87
C THR A 252 21.64 4.34 -56.73
N SER A 253 21.44 3.09 -56.38
CA SER A 253 20.54 2.67 -55.31
C SER A 253 20.88 3.38 -53.96
N LEU A 254 22.16 3.71 -53.76
CA LEU A 254 22.66 4.43 -52.58
C LEU A 254 22.26 5.88 -52.63
N GLU A 255 22.37 6.57 -53.75
CA GLU A 255 21.93 7.97 -53.92
C GLU A 255 20.42 8.10 -53.75
N GLN A 256 19.68 7.16 -54.35
CA GLN A 256 18.24 7.13 -54.23
C GLN A 256 17.80 6.93 -52.77
N SER A 257 18.39 5.97 -52.06
CA SER A 257 18.15 5.76 -50.62
C SER A 257 18.52 6.99 -49.79
N THR A 258 19.60 7.68 -50.10
CA THR A 258 20.01 8.90 -49.41
C THR A 258 19.02 10.04 -49.61
N ILE A 259 18.51 10.20 -50.82
CA ILE A 259 17.48 11.21 -51.15
C ILE A 259 16.19 10.92 -50.36
N GLU A 260 15.75 9.67 -50.40
CA GLU A 260 14.55 9.22 -49.64
C GLU A 260 14.71 9.48 -48.15
N GLN A 261 15.85 9.18 -47.55
CA GLN A 261 16.14 9.44 -46.15
C GLN A 261 16.12 10.93 -45.80
N ILE A 262 16.68 11.80 -46.67
CA ILE A 262 16.61 13.26 -46.49
C ILE A 262 15.16 13.76 -46.57
N GLU A 263 14.41 13.31 -47.57
CA GLU A 263 13.01 13.67 -47.74
C GLU A 263 12.15 13.21 -46.61
N GLU A 264 12.37 12.00 -46.08
CA GLU A 264 11.67 11.49 -44.89
C GLU A 264 12.01 12.31 -43.66
N LYS A 265 13.27 12.66 -43.43
CA LYS A 265 13.69 13.50 -42.30
C LYS A 265 12.94 14.83 -42.30
N THR A 266 12.69 15.46 -43.45
CA THR A 266 12.02 16.77 -43.58
C THR A 266 10.52 16.74 -43.30
N ARG A 267 9.89 15.55 -43.21
CA ARG A 267 8.45 15.40 -42.91
C ARG A 267 8.10 15.73 -41.45
N TYR A 268 9.08 15.75 -40.56
CA TYR A 268 8.89 15.93 -39.14
C TYR A 268 9.48 17.25 -38.65
N PRO A 269 8.92 17.84 -37.56
CA PRO A 269 9.46 19.09 -37.02
C PRO A 269 10.91 18.92 -36.61
N GLY A 270 11.74 19.92 -36.91
CA GLY A 270 13.17 19.94 -36.61
C GLY A 270 13.50 20.75 -35.37
N TYR A 271 14.58 20.34 -34.69
CA TYR A 271 15.14 20.97 -33.50
C TYR A 271 16.61 21.27 -33.69
N GLU A 272 17.02 22.51 -33.46
CA GLU A 272 18.43 22.81 -33.22
C GLU A 272 18.80 22.14 -31.88
N THR A 273 19.82 21.29 -31.89
CA THR A 273 20.17 20.44 -30.75
C THR A 273 21.64 20.63 -30.38
N LEU A 274 21.91 20.63 -29.06
CA LEU A 274 23.28 20.57 -28.52
C LEU A 274 23.31 19.48 -27.42
N ILE A 275 24.15 18.50 -27.61
CA ILE A 275 24.35 17.43 -26.64
C ILE A 275 25.69 17.66 -25.93
N ARG A 276 25.65 17.80 -24.61
CA ARG A 276 26.82 18.01 -23.77
C ARG A 276 26.95 16.87 -22.79
N VAL A 277 28.16 16.34 -22.65
CA VAL A 277 28.47 15.31 -21.65
C VAL A 277 29.47 15.86 -20.67
N VAL A 278 29.16 15.77 -19.37
CA VAL A 278 30.03 16.25 -18.30
C VAL A 278 30.19 15.15 -17.28
N VAL A 279 31.44 14.90 -16.88
CA VAL A 279 31.80 13.93 -15.87
C VAL A 279 32.66 14.59 -14.82
N SER A 280 32.32 14.41 -13.56
CA SER A 280 33.10 14.85 -12.40
C SER A 280 33.43 13.64 -11.53
N SER A 281 34.69 13.51 -11.18
CA SER A 281 35.16 12.43 -10.29
C SER A 281 36.35 12.93 -9.45
N SER A 282 36.62 12.27 -8.36
CA SER A 282 37.78 12.54 -7.51
C SER A 282 39.14 12.26 -8.24
N ASP A 283 39.13 11.36 -9.24
CA ASP A 283 40.28 10.99 -10.08
C ASP A 283 40.03 11.32 -11.55
N ASN A 284 40.97 12.03 -12.14
CA ASN A 284 40.92 12.45 -13.54
C ASN A 284 40.94 11.27 -14.52
N ASN A 285 41.68 10.19 -14.20
CA ASN A 285 41.73 8.97 -15.04
C ASN A 285 40.37 8.28 -15.02
N ARG A 286 39.74 8.21 -13.86
CA ARG A 286 38.41 7.65 -13.70
C ARG A 286 37.35 8.48 -14.46
N ALA A 287 37.42 9.82 -14.34
CA ALA A 287 36.53 10.72 -15.08
C ALA A 287 36.66 10.51 -16.60
N ASN A 288 37.89 10.41 -17.13
CA ASN A 288 38.16 10.11 -18.55
C ASN A 288 37.65 8.72 -18.96
N GLY A 289 37.77 7.72 -18.08
CA GLY A 289 37.25 6.36 -18.32
C GLY A 289 35.73 6.37 -18.45
N LEU A 290 35.02 7.00 -17.51
CA LEU A 290 33.57 7.17 -17.55
C LEU A 290 33.11 7.95 -18.79
N LEU A 291 33.78 9.05 -19.11
CA LEU A 291 33.51 9.82 -20.31
C LEU A 291 33.61 8.98 -21.58
N LYS A 292 34.69 8.21 -21.74
CA LYS A 292 34.88 7.32 -22.90
C LYS A 292 33.78 6.28 -23.01
N ASN A 293 33.36 5.67 -21.89
CA ASN A 293 32.27 4.71 -21.88
C ASN A 293 30.96 5.32 -22.36
N ILE A 294 30.64 6.54 -21.91
CA ILE A 294 29.41 7.24 -22.32
C ILE A 294 29.49 7.62 -23.80
N ILE A 295 30.58 8.20 -24.23
CA ILE A 295 30.75 8.60 -25.65
C ILE A 295 30.64 7.38 -26.58
N ALA A 296 31.13 6.22 -26.16
CA ALA A 296 31.01 4.99 -26.94
C ALA A 296 29.57 4.57 -27.21
N THR A 297 28.62 4.91 -26.30
CA THR A 297 27.21 4.58 -26.52
C THR A 297 26.57 5.37 -27.65
N PHE A 298 27.12 6.54 -27.96
CA PHE A 298 26.60 7.35 -29.07
C PHE A 298 26.93 6.78 -30.45
N SER A 299 27.82 5.78 -30.55
CA SER A 299 28.02 5.04 -31.79
C SER A 299 26.78 4.26 -32.24
N LEU A 300 25.82 4.00 -31.34
CA LEU A 300 24.55 3.35 -31.69
C LEU A 300 23.66 4.22 -32.59
N PHE A 301 23.90 5.53 -32.62
CA PHE A 301 23.20 6.47 -33.49
C PHE A 301 23.89 6.70 -34.82
N ASP A 302 25.03 6.01 -35.07
CA ASP A 302 25.79 6.13 -36.30
C ASP A 302 25.13 5.31 -37.43
N SER A 303 24.78 5.98 -38.52
CA SER A 303 24.41 5.35 -39.80
C SER A 303 25.61 5.47 -40.75
N PRO A 304 26.24 4.33 -41.13
CA PRO A 304 27.44 4.36 -41.96
C PRO A 304 27.25 5.03 -43.32
N SER A 305 26.04 4.95 -43.87
CA SER A 305 25.69 5.54 -45.18
C SER A 305 25.23 7.00 -45.06
N SER A 306 24.80 7.45 -43.84
CA SER A 306 24.15 8.71 -43.63
C SER A 306 24.94 9.61 -42.65
N ASN A 307 24.56 9.70 -41.37
CA ASN A 307 25.19 10.59 -40.41
C ASN A 307 25.48 9.86 -39.06
N GLY A 308 26.07 10.59 -38.14
CA GLY A 308 26.41 10.15 -36.81
C GLY A 308 27.02 11.27 -36.00
N PHE A 309 27.43 11.00 -34.77
CA PHE A 309 27.97 11.98 -33.86
C PHE A 309 29.51 12.00 -33.86
N LYS A 310 30.06 13.23 -33.68
CA LYS A 310 31.47 13.47 -33.43
C LYS A 310 31.59 14.20 -32.10
N PHE A 311 32.39 13.65 -31.18
CA PHE A 311 32.68 14.28 -29.90
C PHE A 311 33.83 15.25 -30.01
N SER A 312 33.67 16.43 -29.40
CA SER A 312 34.67 17.47 -29.24
C SER A 312 34.90 17.75 -27.77
N GLN A 313 36.07 17.38 -27.26
CA GLN A 313 36.42 17.59 -25.87
C GLN A 313 36.62 19.08 -25.58
N ALA A 314 36.09 19.56 -24.44
CA ALA A 314 36.31 20.92 -24.01
C ALA A 314 37.77 21.19 -23.65
N LYS A 315 38.29 22.33 -24.03
CA LYS A 315 39.67 22.72 -23.74
C LYS A 315 39.84 23.31 -22.33
N ASN A 316 38.77 23.92 -21.80
CA ASN A 316 38.71 24.49 -20.46
C ASN A 316 37.57 23.85 -19.71
N SER A 317 37.83 23.33 -18.52
CA SER A 317 36.86 22.69 -17.66
C SER A 317 35.90 23.70 -17.02
N ASP A 318 36.39 24.91 -16.69
CA ASP A 318 35.57 25.96 -16.05
C ASP A 318 34.49 26.50 -17.00
N ASP A 319 34.87 26.71 -18.27
CA ASP A 319 33.92 27.12 -19.30
C ASP A 319 32.88 26.05 -19.54
N LEU A 320 33.27 24.76 -19.50
CA LEU A 320 32.38 23.62 -19.63
C LEU A 320 31.39 23.56 -18.46
N VAL A 321 31.89 23.67 -17.23
CA VAL A 321 31.07 23.70 -16.00
C VAL A 321 30.08 24.84 -16.02
N THR A 322 30.55 26.01 -16.34
CA THR A 322 29.69 27.23 -16.48
C THR A 322 28.61 27.02 -17.54
N ALA A 323 28.99 26.50 -18.70
CA ALA A 323 28.05 26.24 -19.79
C ALA A 323 27.01 25.14 -19.41
N TYR A 324 27.41 24.16 -18.64
CA TYR A 324 26.51 23.12 -18.12
C TYR A 324 25.52 23.68 -17.09
N LEU A 325 26.01 24.37 -16.06
CA LEU A 325 25.18 24.95 -14.99
C LEU A 325 24.20 25.98 -15.54
N MET A 326 24.67 26.87 -16.44
CA MET A 326 23.85 27.93 -17.06
C MET A 326 23.02 27.42 -18.23
N ARG A 327 23.10 26.13 -18.56
CA ARG A 327 22.44 25.55 -19.74
C ARG A 327 22.64 26.39 -20.99
N PHE A 328 23.86 26.88 -21.16
CA PHE A 328 24.19 27.81 -22.25
C PHE A 328 24.09 27.09 -23.60
N PHE A 329 23.27 27.69 -24.51
CA PHE A 329 23.09 27.19 -25.86
C PHE A 329 23.43 28.29 -26.87
N PRO A 330 24.63 28.25 -27.54
CA PRO A 330 25.05 29.27 -28.45
C PRO A 330 24.06 29.48 -29.62
N GLN A 331 23.76 30.72 -29.93
CA GLN A 331 22.79 31.08 -31.00
C GLN A 331 23.30 30.76 -32.41
N ARG A 332 24.62 30.66 -32.60
CA ARG A 332 25.26 30.38 -33.88
C ARG A 332 25.40 28.90 -34.20
N GLN A 333 25.09 28.04 -33.30
CA GLN A 333 25.29 26.56 -33.49
C GLN A 333 24.10 25.95 -34.22
N ARG A 334 23.99 26.25 -35.52
CA ARG A 334 22.97 25.67 -36.41
C ARG A 334 23.46 24.38 -37.11
N SER A 335 24.55 23.82 -36.66
CA SER A 335 25.19 22.67 -37.33
C SER A 335 24.50 21.32 -37.01
N THR A 336 23.73 21.26 -35.92
CA THR A 336 23.05 20.02 -35.52
C THR A 336 21.54 20.31 -35.47
N ILE A 337 20.83 19.78 -36.49
CA ILE A 337 19.37 19.80 -36.52
C ILE A 337 18.91 18.35 -36.60
N LEU A 338 18.10 17.97 -35.62
CA LEU A 338 17.49 16.67 -35.52
C LEU A 338 15.97 16.80 -35.59
N ASN A 339 15.28 15.85 -36.21
CA ASN A 339 13.83 15.85 -36.26
C ASN A 339 13.23 15.13 -35.02
N SER A 340 11.90 15.17 -34.87
CA SER A 340 11.24 14.57 -33.70
C SER A 340 11.46 13.06 -33.57
N VAL A 341 11.68 12.31 -34.63
CA VAL A 341 11.98 10.87 -34.60
C VAL A 341 13.40 10.62 -34.10
N GLU A 342 14.37 11.38 -34.59
CA GLU A 342 15.75 11.32 -34.13
C GLU A 342 15.88 11.74 -32.66
N MET A 343 15.12 12.77 -32.24
CA MET A 343 15.07 13.22 -30.85
C MET A 343 14.47 12.14 -29.94
N ALA A 344 13.38 11.51 -30.35
CA ALA A 344 12.78 10.41 -29.63
C ALA A 344 13.73 9.22 -29.46
N THR A 345 14.60 8.97 -30.48
CA THR A 345 15.63 7.92 -30.40
C THR A 345 16.69 8.25 -29.36
N ILE A 346 17.09 9.52 -29.21
CA ILE A 346 18.16 9.95 -28.30
C ILE A 346 17.67 10.10 -26.87
N PHE A 347 16.50 10.69 -26.66
CA PHE A 347 15.91 10.89 -25.35
C PHE A 347 14.43 10.56 -25.34
N HIS A 348 14.09 9.59 -24.52
CA HIS A 348 12.74 9.15 -24.15
C HIS A 348 12.77 8.63 -22.72
N LEU A 349 11.62 8.46 -22.10
CA LEU A 349 11.53 7.78 -20.81
C LEU A 349 11.55 6.26 -21.07
N PRO A 350 12.46 5.52 -20.44
CA PRO A 350 12.57 4.08 -20.67
C PRO A 350 11.38 3.34 -20.06
N ASP A 351 10.96 2.26 -20.68
CA ASP A 351 10.04 1.30 -20.06
C ASP A 351 10.71 0.62 -18.86
N GLN A 352 9.99 0.52 -17.73
CA GLN A 352 10.52 -0.05 -16.50
C GLN A 352 10.99 -1.50 -16.65
N ASN A 353 10.32 -2.29 -17.49
CA ASN A 353 10.67 -3.69 -17.72
C ASN A 353 12.02 -3.83 -18.48
N ASN A 354 12.38 -2.82 -19.25
CA ASN A 354 13.59 -2.79 -20.05
C ASN A 354 14.77 -2.06 -19.38
N ILE A 355 14.62 -1.56 -18.16
CA ILE A 355 15.72 -0.87 -17.47
C ILE A 355 16.75 -1.90 -16.97
N PRO A 356 18.00 -1.82 -17.44
CA PRO A 356 19.01 -2.86 -17.19
C PRO A 356 19.61 -2.83 -15.78
N THR A 357 19.28 -1.83 -14.96
CA THR A 357 19.93 -1.61 -13.67
C THR A 357 18.95 -1.08 -12.60
N SER A 358 19.14 -1.55 -11.37
CA SER A 358 18.37 -1.03 -10.20
C SER A 358 18.76 0.39 -9.76
N ARG A 359 19.84 0.95 -10.36
CA ARG A 359 20.31 2.30 -10.02
C ARG A 359 19.50 3.42 -10.65
N VAL A 360 18.58 3.12 -11.55
CA VAL A 360 17.64 4.10 -12.10
C VAL A 360 16.51 4.30 -11.11
N LYS A 361 16.30 5.54 -10.65
CA LYS A 361 15.21 5.87 -9.73
C LYS A 361 13.88 5.82 -10.47
N ARG A 362 13.00 4.94 -10.03
CA ARG A 362 11.71 4.64 -10.66
C ARG A 362 10.55 5.08 -9.78
N GLN A 363 9.43 5.37 -10.40
CA GLN A 363 8.15 5.46 -9.71
C GLN A 363 7.67 4.04 -9.41
N MET A 364 7.41 3.75 -8.14
CA MET A 364 7.04 2.39 -7.70
C MET A 364 5.55 2.11 -7.87
N ALA A 365 4.71 3.14 -7.90
CA ALA A 365 3.26 3.00 -7.97
C ALA A 365 2.64 3.93 -8.99
N LYS A 366 1.61 3.44 -9.66
CA LYS A 366 0.75 4.19 -10.57
C LYS A 366 0.02 5.30 -9.83
N GLN A 367 -0.01 6.50 -10.42
CA GLN A 367 -0.80 7.61 -9.88
C GLN A 367 -2.06 7.82 -10.72
N VAL A 368 -3.20 7.86 -10.05
CA VAL A 368 -4.51 8.03 -10.67
C VAL A 368 -5.23 9.18 -9.99
N ASP A 369 -5.96 9.99 -10.77
CA ASP A 369 -6.72 11.13 -10.25
C ASP A 369 -7.79 10.66 -9.26
N GLY A 370 -7.94 11.43 -8.21
CA GLY A 370 -8.94 11.22 -7.18
C GLY A 370 -10.34 11.63 -7.63
N PRO A 371 -11.33 11.47 -6.75
CA PRO A 371 -12.68 11.91 -7.03
C PRO A 371 -12.75 13.38 -7.44
N THR A 372 -13.62 13.69 -8.39
CA THR A 372 -13.84 15.07 -8.86
C THR A 372 -14.73 15.88 -7.91
N GLN A 373 -15.50 15.20 -7.07
CA GLN A 373 -16.33 15.85 -6.03
C GLN A 373 -15.44 16.49 -4.97
N GLU A 374 -15.66 17.76 -4.69
CA GLU A 374 -15.02 18.46 -3.57
C GLU A 374 -15.51 17.88 -2.24
N MET A 375 -14.58 17.53 -1.37
CA MET A 375 -14.82 17.00 -0.05
C MET A 375 -14.36 18.00 1.00
N ASP A 376 -15.19 19.04 1.22
CA ASP A 376 -14.83 20.15 2.12
C ASP A 376 -14.97 19.76 3.60
N GLU A 377 -15.88 18.83 3.90
CA GLU A 377 -16.19 18.42 5.26
C GLU A 377 -15.84 16.95 5.51
N GLY A 378 -15.59 16.61 6.76
CA GLY A 378 -15.32 15.24 7.20
C GLY A 378 -13.87 14.99 7.60
N PHE A 379 -13.59 13.72 7.91
CA PHE A 379 -12.31 13.25 8.43
C PHE A 379 -11.26 13.19 7.33
N LEU A 380 -10.15 13.86 7.51
CA LEU A 380 -9.03 13.83 6.58
C LEU A 380 -8.31 12.48 6.67
N ILE A 381 -8.32 11.71 5.58
CA ILE A 381 -7.69 10.39 5.51
C ILE A 381 -6.38 10.40 4.72
N GLY A 382 -6.25 11.29 3.75
CA GLY A 382 -5.07 11.36 2.89
C GLY A 382 -5.13 12.51 1.90
N TYR A 383 -4.19 12.45 0.96
CA TYR A 383 -4.13 13.38 -0.15
C TYR A 383 -3.99 12.58 -1.45
N ASN A 384 -4.79 12.90 -2.45
CA ASN A 384 -4.52 12.48 -3.81
C ASN A 384 -3.57 13.51 -4.45
N GLU A 385 -2.46 13.03 -4.98
CA GLU A 385 -1.50 13.84 -5.73
C GLU A 385 -1.50 13.36 -7.17
N PHE A 386 -2.07 14.15 -8.05
CA PHE A 386 -2.15 13.82 -9.47
C PHE A 386 -1.78 15.04 -10.31
N ARG A 387 -0.84 14.87 -11.23
CA ARG A 387 -0.34 15.93 -12.13
C ARG A 387 0.09 17.21 -11.42
N GLY A 388 0.65 17.08 -10.20
CA GLY A 388 1.09 18.22 -9.38
C GLY A 388 -0.03 18.91 -8.61
N ILE A 389 -1.28 18.48 -8.75
CA ILE A 389 -2.41 18.95 -7.94
C ILE A 389 -2.57 18.05 -6.74
N LYS A 390 -2.58 18.64 -5.55
CA LYS A 390 -2.79 17.95 -4.28
C LYS A 390 -4.20 18.23 -3.77
N LYS A 391 -5.05 17.18 -3.76
CA LYS A 391 -6.43 17.24 -3.29
C LYS A 391 -6.55 16.56 -1.94
N PRO A 392 -7.15 17.18 -0.90
CA PRO A 392 -7.43 16.48 0.35
C PRO A 392 -8.55 15.45 0.13
N ILE A 393 -8.38 14.26 0.68
CA ILE A 393 -9.39 13.21 0.66
C ILE A 393 -9.99 13.11 2.06
N ARG A 394 -11.30 13.37 2.14
CA ARG A 394 -12.04 13.38 3.39
C ARG A 394 -13.18 12.35 3.37
N LEU A 395 -13.52 11.83 4.50
CA LEU A 395 -14.60 10.88 4.69
C LEU A 395 -15.71 11.52 5.52
N ALA A 396 -16.84 11.81 4.89
CA ALA A 396 -17.98 12.40 5.57
C ALA A 396 -18.57 11.45 6.63
N THR A 397 -19.16 11.99 7.71
CA THR A 397 -19.71 11.18 8.80
C THR A 397 -20.76 10.17 8.33
N ASN A 398 -21.64 10.56 7.40
CA ASN A 398 -22.67 9.68 6.86
C ASN A 398 -22.10 8.52 6.02
N ASP A 399 -21.03 8.79 5.26
CA ASP A 399 -20.36 7.78 4.44
C ASP A 399 -19.54 6.81 5.29
N ARG A 400 -18.99 7.32 6.39
CA ARG A 400 -18.24 6.56 7.39
C ARG A 400 -19.08 5.48 8.07
N ARG A 401 -20.39 5.65 8.15
CA ARG A 401 -21.32 4.62 8.65
C ARG A 401 -21.33 3.33 7.84
N ARG A 402 -20.81 3.34 6.61
CA ARG A 402 -20.63 2.15 5.76
C ARG A 402 -19.29 1.46 5.96
N HIS A 403 -18.67 1.67 7.11
CA HIS A 403 -17.43 1.04 7.54
C HIS A 403 -16.21 1.43 6.69
N THR A 404 -15.04 1.23 7.29
CA THR A 404 -13.74 1.46 6.63
C THR A 404 -12.84 0.26 6.87
N TYR A 405 -12.22 -0.23 5.82
CA TYR A 405 -11.29 -1.34 5.88
C TYR A 405 -9.93 -0.95 5.33
N PHE A 406 -8.90 -1.17 6.12
CA PHE A 406 -7.52 -0.94 5.72
C PHE A 406 -6.71 -2.23 5.75
N ILE A 407 -6.18 -2.64 4.60
CA ILE A 407 -5.30 -3.79 4.49
C ILE A 407 -3.91 -3.37 4.06
N GLY A 408 -2.87 -4.02 4.59
CA GLY A 408 -1.50 -3.80 4.17
C GLY A 408 -0.47 -4.40 5.12
N GLN A 409 0.72 -4.64 4.58
CA GLN A 409 1.87 -5.15 5.34
C GLN A 409 2.26 -4.23 6.50
N THR A 410 3.13 -4.72 7.39
CA THR A 410 3.67 -3.91 8.47
C THR A 410 4.45 -2.71 7.93
N GLY A 411 4.28 -1.54 8.55
CA GLY A 411 5.00 -0.31 8.18
C GLY A 411 4.39 0.51 7.04
N VAL A 412 3.25 0.10 6.47
CA VAL A 412 2.58 0.87 5.40
C VAL A 412 1.74 2.04 5.90
N GLY A 413 1.55 2.18 7.23
CA GLY A 413 0.83 3.31 7.84
C GLY A 413 -0.55 2.97 8.42
N LYS A 414 -0.92 1.68 8.59
CA LYS A 414 -2.22 1.26 9.14
C LYS A 414 -2.54 1.92 10.47
N SER A 415 -1.74 1.66 11.50
CA SER A 415 -1.98 2.19 12.85
C SER A 415 -1.99 3.71 12.86
N GLY A 416 -1.12 4.37 12.06
CA GLY A 416 -1.11 5.84 11.92
C GLY A 416 -2.42 6.41 11.35
N LEU A 417 -3.06 5.73 10.37
CA LEU A 417 -4.36 6.15 9.86
C LEU A 417 -5.46 5.99 10.92
N LEU A 418 -5.49 4.85 11.62
CA LEU A 418 -6.45 4.60 12.69
C LEU A 418 -6.29 5.64 13.81
N GLU A 419 -5.06 5.91 14.23
CA GLU A 419 -4.74 6.94 15.23
C GLU A 419 -5.21 8.34 14.79
N ASN A 420 -4.94 8.72 13.53
CA ASN A 420 -5.37 10.01 12.99
C ASN A 420 -6.89 10.16 12.95
N LEU A 421 -7.62 9.10 12.61
CA LEU A 421 -9.09 9.12 12.62
C LEU A 421 -9.65 9.20 14.04
N ALA A 422 -9.10 8.41 14.98
CA ALA A 422 -9.50 8.44 16.37
C ALA A 422 -9.20 9.80 17.03
N TYR A 423 -8.08 10.42 16.68
CA TYR A 423 -7.73 11.76 17.14
C TYR A 423 -8.71 12.82 16.63
N GLN A 424 -9.15 12.73 15.38
CA GLN A 424 -10.17 13.62 14.82
C GLN A 424 -11.53 13.39 15.52
N ASP A 425 -11.92 12.13 15.83
CA ASP A 425 -13.11 11.84 16.66
C ASP A 425 -13.03 12.51 18.03
N MET A 426 -11.85 12.51 18.68
CA MET A 426 -11.67 13.21 19.98
C MET A 426 -11.93 14.70 19.86
N LEU A 427 -11.37 15.34 18.81
CA LEU A 427 -11.51 16.78 18.58
C LEU A 427 -12.94 17.18 18.25
N ASP A 428 -13.66 16.30 17.49
CA ASP A 428 -15.06 16.51 17.11
C ASP A 428 -16.06 16.18 18.24
N GLY A 429 -15.58 15.78 19.41
CA GLY A 429 -16.47 15.41 20.55
C GLY A 429 -17.21 14.10 20.35
N LYS A 430 -16.82 13.25 19.39
CA LYS A 430 -17.43 11.95 19.10
C LYS A 430 -16.93 10.87 20.03
N GLY A 431 -17.77 9.85 20.27
CA GLY A 431 -17.41 8.67 21.03
C GLY A 431 -16.78 7.59 20.15
N PHE A 432 -15.83 6.87 20.72
CA PHE A 432 -15.23 5.72 20.04
C PHE A 432 -14.62 4.72 21.02
N ALA A 433 -14.41 3.49 20.53
CA ALA A 433 -13.57 2.49 21.19
C ALA A 433 -12.39 2.13 20.28
N PHE A 434 -11.22 1.95 20.86
CA PHE A 434 -9.99 1.56 20.17
C PHE A 434 -9.44 0.28 20.77
N ILE A 435 -9.55 -0.83 20.02
CA ILE A 435 -9.06 -2.16 20.43
C ILE A 435 -7.67 -2.35 19.82
N ASP A 436 -6.67 -2.39 20.68
CA ASP A 436 -5.26 -2.48 20.33
C ASP A 436 -4.61 -3.74 20.90
N PRO A 437 -4.28 -4.75 20.08
CA PRO A 437 -3.61 -5.97 20.54
C PRO A 437 -2.17 -5.74 21.00
N HIS A 438 -1.53 -4.65 20.59
CA HIS A 438 -0.16 -4.31 20.95
C HIS A 438 -0.09 -3.34 22.13
N GLY A 439 -1.02 -2.41 22.21
CA GLY A 439 -1.16 -1.42 23.27
C GLY A 439 -0.48 -0.08 23.02
N ASP A 440 0.40 0.01 22.03
CA ASP A 440 1.20 1.21 21.77
C ASP A 440 0.36 2.37 21.23
N SER A 441 -0.58 2.10 20.30
CA SER A 441 -1.48 3.08 19.72
C SER A 441 -2.49 3.60 20.75
N ALA A 442 -3.05 2.71 21.57
CA ALA A 442 -3.96 3.10 22.65
C ALA A 442 -3.27 4.04 23.67
N GLU A 443 -2.05 3.71 24.10
CA GLU A 443 -1.29 4.56 25.01
C GLU A 443 -0.86 5.89 24.39
N ARG A 444 -0.52 5.89 23.10
CA ARG A 444 -0.20 7.11 22.36
C ARG A 444 -1.39 8.03 22.27
N LEU A 445 -2.56 7.50 21.88
CA LEU A 445 -3.82 8.25 21.78
C LEU A 445 -4.25 8.82 23.13
N MET A 446 -4.10 8.08 24.24
CA MET A 446 -4.37 8.59 25.58
C MET A 446 -3.60 9.86 25.91
N GLY A 447 -2.34 9.96 25.46
CA GLY A 447 -1.53 11.16 25.65
C GLY A 447 -1.98 12.37 24.81
N MET A 448 -2.90 12.16 23.84
CA MET A 448 -3.44 13.20 22.95
C MET A 448 -4.84 13.68 23.37
N VAL A 449 -5.44 13.10 24.40
CA VAL A 449 -6.80 13.42 24.83
C VAL A 449 -6.92 14.89 25.21
N PRO A 450 -7.86 15.65 24.62
CA PRO A 450 -8.15 17.02 25.03
C PRO A 450 -8.60 17.11 26.48
N ARG A 451 -8.30 18.21 27.15
CA ARG A 451 -8.65 18.41 28.58
C ARG A 451 -10.15 18.27 28.84
N GLU A 452 -10.96 18.72 27.92
CA GLU A 452 -12.42 18.70 27.95
C GLU A 452 -13.00 17.29 27.93
N ARG A 453 -12.20 16.31 27.44
CA ARG A 453 -12.62 14.92 27.27
C ARG A 453 -12.01 13.95 28.30
N VAL A 454 -11.24 14.45 29.26
CA VAL A 454 -10.55 13.63 30.29
C VAL A 454 -11.53 12.75 31.08
N GLU A 455 -12.71 13.29 31.45
CA GLU A 455 -13.75 12.58 32.22
C GLU A 455 -14.46 11.49 31.38
N ASP A 456 -14.39 11.57 30.05
CA ASP A 456 -15.01 10.61 29.13
C ASP A 456 -14.17 9.36 28.92
N VAL A 457 -12.90 9.37 29.35
CA VAL A 457 -11.95 8.32 29.03
C VAL A 457 -12.08 7.14 29.97
N ILE A 458 -12.17 5.97 29.37
CA ILE A 458 -12.13 4.66 30.02
C ILE A 458 -10.90 3.91 29.44
N TYR A 459 -10.06 3.43 30.33
CA TYR A 459 -8.88 2.66 29.94
C TYR A 459 -8.95 1.24 30.51
N PHE A 460 -9.11 0.28 29.63
CA PHE A 460 -9.07 -1.13 29.95
C PHE A 460 -7.68 -1.69 29.72
N ASN A 461 -7.03 -2.15 30.77
CA ASN A 461 -5.69 -2.74 30.75
C ASN A 461 -5.62 -4.00 31.60
N PRO A 462 -5.58 -5.19 30.99
CA PRO A 462 -5.43 -6.46 31.73
C PRO A 462 -4.19 -6.51 32.63
N GLY A 463 -3.15 -5.73 32.29
CA GLY A 463 -1.90 -5.69 33.05
C GLY A 463 -2.00 -4.95 34.39
N ASP A 464 -3.11 -4.27 34.70
CA ASP A 464 -3.34 -3.67 36.03
C ASP A 464 -3.88 -4.73 36.99
N MET A 465 -2.94 -5.38 37.68
CA MET A 465 -3.24 -6.46 38.62
C MET A 465 -3.80 -5.96 39.95
N GLU A 466 -3.56 -4.71 40.31
CA GLU A 466 -3.99 -4.15 41.61
C GLU A 466 -5.45 -3.69 41.56
N ASN A 467 -5.88 -3.16 40.38
CA ASN A 467 -7.23 -2.64 40.19
C ASN A 467 -7.87 -3.27 38.93
N PRO A 468 -8.12 -4.59 38.90
CA PRO A 468 -8.70 -5.25 37.74
C PRO A 468 -10.06 -4.66 37.38
N VAL A 469 -10.23 -4.26 36.13
CA VAL A 469 -11.52 -3.82 35.59
C VAL A 469 -12.32 -5.05 35.16
N GLY A 470 -13.51 -5.22 35.73
CA GLY A 470 -14.36 -6.36 35.39
C GLY A 470 -14.91 -6.27 33.96
N LEU A 471 -14.96 -7.42 33.29
CA LEU A 471 -15.60 -7.60 31.99
C LEU A 471 -16.37 -8.94 32.01
N ASN A 472 -17.68 -8.86 32.32
CA ASN A 472 -18.52 -10.04 32.37
C ASN A 472 -19.13 -10.38 31.02
N LEU A 473 -18.79 -11.53 30.49
CA LEU A 473 -19.30 -12.04 29.23
C LEU A 473 -20.83 -12.30 29.28
N PHE A 474 -21.34 -12.79 30.40
CA PHE A 474 -22.72 -13.21 30.59
C PHE A 474 -23.63 -12.15 31.22
N GLU A 475 -23.16 -10.90 31.28
CA GLU A 475 -24.02 -9.78 31.72
C GLU A 475 -24.98 -9.38 30.59
N TYR A 476 -26.29 -9.45 30.83
CA TYR A 476 -27.35 -9.14 29.86
C TYR A 476 -28.48 -8.33 30.53
N GLU A 477 -29.27 -7.65 29.71
CA GLU A 477 -30.42 -6.86 30.16
C GLU A 477 -31.77 -7.47 29.74
N THR A 478 -31.80 -8.22 28.62
CA THR A 478 -33.00 -8.88 28.07
C THR A 478 -32.75 -10.36 27.80
N GLU A 479 -33.82 -11.17 27.81
CA GLU A 479 -33.73 -12.61 27.52
C GLU A 479 -33.14 -12.87 26.12
N ASP A 480 -33.48 -12.07 25.11
CA ASP A 480 -32.94 -12.21 23.74
C ASP A 480 -31.43 -12.01 23.73
N GLN A 481 -30.90 -11.06 24.52
CA GLN A 481 -29.46 -10.86 24.67
C GLN A 481 -28.79 -12.08 25.30
N ARG A 482 -29.43 -12.76 26.22
CA ARG A 482 -28.90 -13.97 26.88
C ARG A 482 -28.61 -15.06 25.85
N ASP A 483 -29.59 -15.38 25.01
CA ASP A 483 -29.46 -16.46 24.02
C ASP A 483 -28.42 -16.10 22.96
N PHE A 484 -28.37 -14.82 22.53
CA PHE A 484 -27.35 -14.32 21.64
C PHE A 484 -25.93 -14.44 22.24
N LEU A 485 -25.74 -14.04 23.51
CA LEU A 485 -24.46 -14.14 24.21
C LEU A 485 -23.94 -15.60 24.31
N ILE A 486 -24.84 -16.55 24.55
CA ILE A 486 -24.50 -17.95 24.58
C ILE A 486 -24.02 -18.45 23.20
N GLN A 487 -24.76 -18.06 22.14
CA GLN A 487 -24.38 -18.46 20.78
C GLN A 487 -23.03 -17.88 20.37
N GLU A 488 -22.82 -16.59 20.64
CA GLU A 488 -21.55 -15.93 20.36
C GLU A 488 -20.38 -16.52 21.17
N THR A 489 -20.65 -16.91 22.41
CA THR A 489 -19.63 -17.58 23.24
C THR A 489 -19.21 -18.93 22.62
N ILE A 490 -20.17 -19.68 22.06
CA ILE A 490 -19.87 -20.91 21.33
C ILE A 490 -19.01 -20.61 20.12
N SER A 491 -19.36 -19.60 19.34
CA SER A 491 -18.56 -19.15 18.17
C SER A 491 -17.13 -18.72 18.56
N MET A 492 -16.96 -18.02 19.68
CA MET A 492 -15.64 -17.69 20.22
C MET A 492 -14.85 -18.93 20.62
N LEU A 493 -15.49 -19.95 21.23
CA LEU A 493 -14.81 -21.19 21.56
C LEU A 493 -14.36 -21.95 20.32
N TYR A 494 -15.16 -21.96 19.24
CA TYR A 494 -14.75 -22.52 17.96
C TYR A 494 -13.50 -21.77 17.44
N LYS A 495 -13.53 -20.44 17.39
CA LYS A 495 -12.40 -19.64 16.94
C LYS A 495 -11.12 -19.92 17.73
N LEU A 496 -11.22 -20.12 19.04
CA LEU A 496 -10.05 -20.34 19.91
C LEU A 496 -9.50 -21.77 19.84
N TYR A 497 -10.36 -22.78 19.70
CA TYR A 497 -9.99 -24.17 19.91
C TYR A 497 -10.22 -25.08 18.70
N ASP A 498 -11.12 -24.71 17.79
CA ASP A 498 -11.47 -25.52 16.62
C ASP A 498 -11.82 -24.66 15.39
N PRO A 499 -10.92 -23.76 14.95
CA PRO A 499 -11.19 -22.84 13.82
C PRO A 499 -11.42 -23.56 12.48
N GLY A 500 -11.04 -24.83 12.39
CA GLY A 500 -11.25 -25.66 11.20
C GLY A 500 -12.46 -26.58 11.28
N HIS A 501 -13.29 -26.49 12.33
CA HIS A 501 -14.45 -27.37 12.57
C HIS A 501 -14.07 -28.87 12.48
N THR A 502 -12.92 -29.22 13.08
CA THR A 502 -12.38 -30.59 13.04
C THR A 502 -13.08 -31.54 13.99
N GLY A 503 -14.02 -31.06 14.82
CA GLY A 503 -14.80 -31.80 15.78
C GLY A 503 -14.23 -31.81 17.22
N ILE A 504 -13.22 -30.97 17.49
CA ILE A 504 -12.73 -30.69 18.86
C ILE A 504 -13.83 -30.02 19.68
N ILE A 505 -14.61 -29.15 19.04
CA ILE A 505 -15.88 -28.64 19.52
C ILE A 505 -16.96 -29.21 18.60
N GLY A 506 -17.90 -29.95 19.17
CA GLY A 506 -18.97 -30.60 18.40
C GLY A 506 -20.34 -30.39 19.03
N PRO A 507 -21.42 -30.88 18.36
CA PRO A 507 -22.80 -30.62 18.78
C PRO A 507 -23.10 -31.03 20.25
N ARG A 508 -22.45 -32.10 20.74
CA ARG A 508 -22.61 -32.51 22.14
C ARG A 508 -22.00 -31.50 23.11
N TYR A 509 -20.82 -30.95 22.80
CA TYR A 509 -20.19 -29.91 23.60
C TYR A 509 -21.06 -28.66 23.62
N GLU A 510 -21.55 -28.23 22.44
CA GLU A 510 -22.44 -27.06 22.33
C GLU A 510 -23.73 -27.23 23.13
N HIS A 511 -24.39 -28.38 23.03
CA HIS A 511 -25.60 -28.68 23.75
C HIS A 511 -25.40 -28.59 25.28
N TRP A 512 -24.32 -29.19 25.77
CA TRP A 512 -23.99 -29.16 27.18
C TRP A 512 -23.57 -27.78 27.66
N PHE A 513 -22.77 -27.07 26.86
CA PHE A 513 -22.39 -25.70 27.15
C PHE A 513 -23.59 -24.75 27.21
N ARG A 514 -24.53 -24.89 26.29
CA ARG A 514 -25.75 -24.09 26.25
C ARG A 514 -26.60 -24.28 27.50
N ASN A 515 -26.85 -25.52 27.89
CA ASN A 515 -27.63 -25.83 29.09
C ASN A 515 -26.91 -25.38 30.37
N ALA A 516 -25.60 -25.52 30.46
CA ALA A 516 -24.81 -25.01 31.58
C ALA A 516 -24.86 -23.48 31.68
N ALA A 517 -24.68 -22.79 30.55
CA ALA A 517 -24.76 -21.34 30.50
C ALA A 517 -26.16 -20.83 30.89
N LEU A 518 -27.24 -21.42 30.34
CA LEU A 518 -28.62 -21.07 30.69
C LEU A 518 -28.86 -21.27 32.17
N THR A 519 -28.32 -22.35 32.77
CA THR A 519 -28.45 -22.65 34.20
C THR A 519 -27.82 -21.58 35.06
N ILE A 520 -26.57 -21.25 34.82
CA ILE A 520 -25.87 -20.21 35.61
C ILE A 520 -26.44 -18.81 35.40
N MET A 521 -26.80 -18.49 34.14
CA MET A 521 -27.38 -17.19 33.81
C MET A 521 -28.82 -16.97 34.38
N SER A 522 -29.48 -18.00 34.84
CA SER A 522 -30.77 -17.88 35.52
C SER A 522 -30.68 -17.34 36.96
N ASP A 523 -29.49 -17.29 37.55
CA ASP A 523 -29.27 -16.79 38.90
C ASP A 523 -29.30 -15.23 38.94
N PRO A 524 -30.26 -14.63 39.66
CA PRO A 524 -30.37 -13.16 39.74
C PRO A 524 -29.20 -12.48 40.47
N ALA A 525 -28.40 -13.24 41.24
CA ALA A 525 -27.18 -12.72 41.87
C ALA A 525 -26.06 -12.43 40.89
N GLY A 526 -26.22 -12.83 39.63
CA GLY A 526 -25.22 -12.73 38.57
C GLY A 526 -24.19 -13.84 38.61
N THR A 527 -23.77 -14.27 37.42
CA THR A 527 -22.81 -15.33 37.20
C THR A 527 -21.83 -14.93 36.09
N THR A 528 -20.82 -15.70 35.91
CA THR A 528 -19.75 -15.39 34.96
C THR A 528 -19.36 -16.61 34.15
N PHE A 529 -18.66 -16.39 33.07
CA PHE A 529 -18.14 -17.41 32.18
C PHE A 529 -17.29 -18.50 32.91
N ILE A 530 -16.56 -18.10 33.95
CA ILE A 530 -15.73 -19.07 34.73
C ILE A 530 -16.53 -20.03 35.59
N ASP A 531 -17.83 -19.77 35.79
CA ASP A 531 -18.71 -20.60 36.60
C ASP A 531 -19.20 -21.85 35.82
N VAL A 532 -19.09 -21.88 34.48
CA VAL A 532 -19.58 -22.94 33.61
C VAL A 532 -19.01 -24.31 33.97
N PRO A 533 -17.70 -24.52 34.17
CA PRO A 533 -17.19 -25.83 34.58
C PRO A 533 -17.67 -26.27 35.95
N GLN A 534 -18.02 -25.38 36.87
CA GLN A 534 -18.45 -25.67 38.22
C GLN A 534 -19.80 -26.42 38.24
N VAL A 535 -20.68 -26.10 37.25
CA VAL A 535 -21.99 -26.77 37.13
C VAL A 535 -21.85 -28.28 36.91
N PHE A 536 -20.76 -28.74 36.28
CA PHE A 536 -20.52 -30.16 36.05
C PHE A 536 -19.71 -30.82 37.15
N ASN A 537 -19.03 -30.06 38.00
CA ASN A 537 -18.11 -30.56 39.01
C ASN A 537 -18.71 -30.60 40.43
N ASP A 538 -19.65 -29.68 40.73
CA ASP A 538 -20.25 -29.52 42.05
C ASP A 538 -21.78 -29.58 41.98
N GLN A 539 -22.35 -30.73 42.39
CA GLN A 539 -23.80 -30.93 42.38
C GLN A 539 -24.53 -29.93 43.28
N ALA A 540 -23.95 -29.58 44.42
CA ALA A 540 -24.59 -28.61 45.33
C ALA A 540 -24.58 -27.17 44.72
N PHE A 541 -23.55 -26.84 43.95
CA PHE A 541 -23.52 -25.61 43.16
C PHE A 541 -24.62 -25.61 42.09
N THR A 542 -24.76 -26.70 41.37
CA THR A 542 -25.81 -26.89 40.36
C THR A 542 -27.19 -26.80 40.95
N ASP A 543 -27.46 -27.53 42.04
CA ASP A 543 -28.76 -27.50 42.76
C ASP A 543 -29.09 -26.08 43.23
N SER A 544 -28.07 -25.30 43.66
CA SER A 544 -28.26 -23.92 44.06
C SER A 544 -28.68 -23.00 42.91
N LYS A 545 -28.32 -23.34 41.68
CA LYS A 545 -28.68 -22.58 40.47
C LYS A 545 -30.00 -23.03 39.88
N MET A 546 -30.29 -24.37 39.94
CA MET A 546 -31.49 -24.98 39.39
C MET A 546 -32.77 -24.36 39.97
N GLN A 547 -32.77 -23.90 41.23
CA GLN A 547 -33.91 -23.27 41.87
C GLN A 547 -34.40 -22.01 41.14
N TYR A 548 -33.56 -21.38 40.31
CA TYR A 548 -33.91 -20.14 39.57
C TYR A 548 -34.34 -20.44 38.12
N ILE A 549 -34.19 -21.70 37.62
CA ILE A 549 -34.53 -22.07 36.26
C ILE A 549 -36.04 -22.11 36.10
N LYS A 550 -36.53 -21.35 35.10
CA LYS A 550 -37.94 -21.34 34.72
C LYS A 550 -38.23 -22.17 33.50
N ASP A 551 -37.24 -22.38 32.65
CA ASP A 551 -37.37 -23.16 31.42
C ASP A 551 -37.38 -24.66 31.71
N GLN A 552 -38.48 -25.31 31.32
CA GLN A 552 -38.67 -26.74 31.51
C GLN A 552 -37.67 -27.56 30.70
N THR A 553 -37.21 -27.10 29.56
CA THR A 553 -36.23 -27.80 28.72
C THR A 553 -34.89 -27.91 29.42
N VAL A 554 -34.45 -26.81 30.08
CA VAL A 554 -33.21 -26.82 30.86
C VAL A 554 -33.34 -27.69 32.14
N LEU A 555 -34.50 -27.66 32.78
CA LEU A 555 -34.76 -28.55 33.90
C LEU A 555 -34.77 -30.02 33.48
N ASP A 556 -35.32 -30.35 32.30
CA ASP A 556 -35.34 -31.71 31.75
C ASP A 556 -33.94 -32.22 31.38
N PHE A 557 -33.08 -31.31 30.90
CA PHE A 557 -31.67 -31.64 30.68
C PHE A 557 -31.00 -32.18 31.98
N TRP A 558 -31.15 -31.47 33.09
CA TRP A 558 -30.54 -31.85 34.35
C TRP A 558 -31.21 -33.07 34.95
N ASN A 559 -32.56 -33.09 35.04
CA ASN A 559 -33.31 -34.11 35.73
C ASN A 559 -33.45 -35.45 34.97
N LYS A 560 -33.38 -35.41 33.62
CA LYS A 560 -33.54 -36.58 32.76
C LYS A 560 -32.24 -36.95 32.04
N GLU A 561 -31.66 -36.06 31.23
CA GLU A 561 -30.51 -36.39 30.43
C GLU A 561 -29.24 -36.57 31.28
N MET A 562 -28.93 -35.59 32.12
CA MET A 562 -27.78 -35.68 33.03
C MET A 562 -27.91 -36.75 34.06
N ALA A 563 -29.10 -36.96 34.61
CA ALA A 563 -29.35 -38.02 35.61
C ALA A 563 -29.16 -39.41 35.02
N GLN A 564 -29.44 -39.60 33.71
CA GLN A 564 -29.25 -40.90 33.02
C GLN A 564 -27.85 -41.06 32.42
N THR A 565 -27.04 -40.01 32.40
CA THR A 565 -25.67 -40.05 31.85
C THR A 565 -24.75 -40.77 32.84
N SER A 566 -23.99 -41.78 32.36
CA SER A 566 -23.02 -42.51 33.16
C SER A 566 -21.92 -41.59 33.72
N GLU A 567 -21.40 -41.93 34.91
CA GLU A 567 -20.32 -41.15 35.53
C GLU A 567 -19.06 -41.09 34.69
N ALA A 568 -18.77 -42.13 33.89
CA ALA A 568 -17.67 -42.14 32.95
C ALA A 568 -17.85 -41.04 31.86
N ASN A 569 -19.06 -40.92 31.29
CA ASN A 569 -19.36 -39.92 30.28
C ASN A 569 -19.38 -38.50 30.90
N LYS A 570 -19.85 -38.32 32.12
CA LYS A 570 -19.78 -37.03 32.82
C LYS A 570 -18.34 -36.60 33.05
N SER A 571 -17.48 -37.53 33.48
CA SER A 571 -16.06 -37.27 33.69
C SER A 571 -15.34 -36.90 32.37
N GLU A 572 -15.69 -37.56 31.26
CA GLU A 572 -15.15 -37.24 29.94
C GLU A 572 -15.51 -35.80 29.51
N VAL A 573 -16.79 -35.44 29.62
CA VAL A 573 -17.28 -34.08 29.28
C VAL A 573 -16.69 -33.06 30.19
N LEU A 574 -16.60 -33.33 31.50
CA LEU A 574 -15.90 -32.44 32.42
C LEU A 574 -14.45 -32.21 31.97
N GLY A 575 -13.76 -33.25 31.50
CA GLY A 575 -12.43 -33.12 30.92
C GLY A 575 -12.38 -32.19 29.72
N TRP A 576 -13.40 -32.19 28.86
CA TRP A 576 -13.50 -31.25 27.72
C TRP A 576 -13.63 -29.81 28.19
N PHE A 577 -14.47 -29.54 29.19
CA PHE A 577 -14.62 -28.19 29.76
C PHE A 577 -13.36 -27.72 30.46
N VAL A 578 -12.79 -28.57 31.32
CA VAL A 578 -11.55 -28.23 32.03
C VAL A 578 -10.40 -27.94 31.10
N SER A 579 -10.25 -28.65 29.99
CA SER A 579 -9.19 -28.44 29.02
C SER A 579 -9.28 -27.05 28.33
N LYS A 580 -10.50 -26.54 28.13
CA LYS A 580 -10.71 -25.26 27.41
C LYS A 580 -10.77 -24.07 28.37
N PHE A 581 -11.34 -24.25 29.54
CA PHE A 581 -11.47 -23.17 30.54
C PHE A 581 -10.25 -23.06 31.45
N GLY A 582 -9.48 -24.13 31.61
CA GLY A 582 -8.35 -24.21 32.53
C GLY A 582 -7.30 -23.13 32.31
N ALA A 583 -7.06 -22.73 31.04
CA ALA A 583 -6.13 -21.68 30.71
C ALA A 583 -6.55 -20.30 31.29
N PHE A 584 -7.85 -20.03 31.31
CA PHE A 584 -8.40 -18.78 31.84
C PHE A 584 -8.54 -18.80 33.36
N LEU A 585 -8.97 -19.93 33.92
CA LEU A 585 -9.14 -20.10 35.38
C LEU A 585 -7.82 -20.08 36.14
N SER A 586 -6.77 -20.66 35.56
CA SER A 586 -5.44 -20.67 36.19
C SER A 586 -4.69 -19.38 36.10
N ASN A 587 -5.09 -18.51 35.14
CA ASN A 587 -4.48 -17.19 34.97
C ASN A 587 -5.16 -16.20 35.91
N GLU A 588 -4.42 -15.72 36.93
CA GLU A 588 -4.91 -14.79 37.94
C GLU A 588 -5.50 -13.51 37.34
N MET A 589 -4.78 -12.91 36.39
CA MET A 589 -5.21 -11.72 35.66
C MET A 589 -6.58 -11.95 34.97
N MET A 590 -6.71 -13.03 34.21
CA MET A 590 -7.96 -13.34 33.49
C MET A 590 -9.10 -13.63 34.48
N ARG A 591 -8.84 -14.44 35.50
CA ARG A 591 -9.84 -14.76 36.50
C ARG A 591 -10.38 -13.50 37.19
N ASN A 592 -9.53 -12.55 37.53
CA ASN A 592 -9.92 -11.31 38.17
C ASN A 592 -10.70 -10.34 37.25
N ILE A 593 -10.53 -10.45 35.92
CA ILE A 593 -11.28 -9.67 34.93
C ILE A 593 -12.62 -10.31 34.62
N ILE A 594 -12.62 -11.56 34.12
CA ILE A 594 -13.83 -12.24 33.62
C ILE A 594 -14.64 -12.93 34.71
N GLY A 595 -14.13 -12.97 35.93
CA GLY A 595 -14.78 -13.55 37.07
C GLY A 595 -15.62 -12.58 37.91
N GLN A 596 -15.65 -11.31 37.59
CA GLN A 596 -16.53 -10.33 38.23
C GLN A 596 -17.94 -10.44 37.66
N THR A 597 -18.98 -10.46 38.50
CA THR A 597 -20.39 -10.58 38.09
C THR A 597 -20.93 -9.36 37.38
N LYS A 598 -20.27 -8.22 37.57
CA LYS A 598 -20.61 -6.95 36.88
C LYS A 598 -19.36 -6.41 36.17
N SER A 599 -19.55 -5.92 34.96
CA SER A 599 -18.54 -5.17 34.24
C SER A 599 -18.25 -3.83 34.91
N GLY A 600 -17.03 -3.32 34.83
CA GLY A 600 -16.67 -2.02 35.39
C GLY A 600 -17.33 -0.83 34.69
N PHE A 601 -17.89 -1.05 33.51
CA PHE A 601 -18.57 -0.04 32.68
C PHE A 601 -19.64 -0.70 31.80
N ASN A 602 -20.64 0.06 31.37
CA ASN A 602 -21.67 -0.36 30.44
C ASN A 602 -21.33 0.12 29.02
N ILE A 603 -21.25 -0.79 28.05
CA ILE A 603 -20.91 -0.46 26.66
C ILE A 603 -21.98 0.41 26.00
N ARG A 604 -23.26 0.16 26.28
CA ARG A 604 -24.35 0.97 25.77
C ARG A 604 -24.25 2.43 26.27
N ASP A 605 -23.95 2.64 27.54
CA ASP A 605 -23.72 3.97 28.12
C ASP A 605 -22.50 4.67 27.46
N ILE A 606 -21.42 3.92 27.16
CA ILE A 606 -20.26 4.45 26.44
C ILE A 606 -20.69 4.98 25.07
N MET A 607 -21.48 4.21 24.34
CA MET A 607 -21.92 4.57 22.98
C MET A 607 -22.89 5.76 23.00
N ASP A 608 -23.85 5.79 23.93
CA ASP A 608 -24.90 6.79 23.97
C ASP A 608 -24.44 8.12 24.56
N ASN A 609 -23.34 8.13 25.31
CA ASN A 609 -22.76 9.33 25.91
C ASN A 609 -21.45 9.80 25.27
N ASN A 610 -21.12 9.29 24.06
CA ASN A 610 -19.92 9.67 23.32
C ASN A 610 -18.63 9.52 24.13
N LYS A 611 -18.53 8.51 25.02
CA LYS A 611 -17.32 8.25 25.78
C LYS A 611 -16.21 7.65 24.92
N ILE A 612 -15.00 7.65 25.43
CA ILE A 612 -13.81 7.15 24.78
C ILE A 612 -13.33 5.92 25.55
N LEU A 613 -13.28 4.77 24.87
CA LEU A 613 -12.78 3.54 25.45
C LEU A 613 -11.47 3.09 24.75
N PHE A 614 -10.39 3.08 25.50
CA PHE A 614 -9.14 2.48 25.05
C PHE A 614 -9.00 1.07 25.63
N VAL A 615 -8.89 0.07 24.75
CA VAL A 615 -8.71 -1.32 25.09
C VAL A 615 -7.27 -1.73 24.73
N ASN A 616 -6.41 -1.69 25.73
CA ASN A 616 -5.02 -2.11 25.59
C ASN A 616 -4.87 -3.59 25.96
N LEU A 617 -4.82 -4.47 24.98
CA LEU A 617 -4.73 -5.90 25.21
C LEU A 617 -3.29 -6.39 25.42
N SER A 618 -2.28 -5.60 25.04
CA SER A 618 -0.84 -5.86 25.26
C SER A 618 -0.47 -7.35 25.14
N LYS A 619 -0.66 -7.94 23.96
CA LYS A 619 -0.47 -9.40 23.68
C LYS A 619 0.83 -9.94 24.30
N GLY A 620 1.90 -9.15 24.32
CA GLY A 620 3.17 -9.53 24.93
C GLY A 620 3.14 -9.72 26.45
N LYS A 621 2.20 -9.05 27.16
CA LYS A 621 2.01 -9.17 28.62
C LYS A 621 0.86 -10.10 28.97
N THR A 622 -0.22 -10.00 28.24
CA THR A 622 -1.47 -10.73 28.48
C THR A 622 -1.42 -12.18 27.97
N GLY A 623 -0.60 -12.43 26.95
CA GLY A 623 -0.56 -13.69 26.22
C GLY A 623 -1.57 -13.69 25.06
N GLU A 624 -1.29 -14.45 24.02
CA GLU A 624 -2.06 -14.46 22.77
C GLU A 624 -3.51 -14.91 22.98
N LEU A 625 -3.72 -16.06 23.59
CA LEU A 625 -5.04 -16.64 23.83
C LEU A 625 -5.93 -15.71 24.67
N ASN A 626 -5.38 -15.10 25.71
CA ASN A 626 -6.08 -14.19 26.59
C ASN A 626 -6.46 -12.87 25.87
N SER A 627 -5.52 -12.33 25.10
CA SER A 627 -5.76 -11.15 24.26
C SER A 627 -6.85 -11.39 23.23
N GLN A 628 -6.85 -12.55 22.57
CA GLN A 628 -7.89 -12.93 21.61
C GLN A 628 -9.26 -13.06 22.30
N LEU A 629 -9.35 -13.75 23.43
CA LEU A 629 -10.62 -13.88 24.16
C LEU A 629 -11.18 -12.53 24.56
N LEU A 630 -10.38 -11.67 25.20
CA LEU A 630 -10.82 -10.34 25.63
C LEU A 630 -11.25 -9.46 24.45
N GLY A 631 -10.50 -9.48 23.35
CA GLY A 631 -10.83 -8.72 22.15
C GLY A 631 -12.14 -9.18 21.51
N MET A 632 -12.37 -10.50 21.40
CA MET A 632 -13.65 -11.05 20.91
C MET A 632 -14.82 -10.67 21.86
N MET A 633 -14.60 -10.72 23.19
CA MET A 633 -15.61 -10.27 24.17
C MET A 633 -16.00 -8.81 23.95
N PHE A 634 -15.05 -7.91 23.70
CA PHE A 634 -15.34 -6.52 23.39
C PHE A 634 -16.15 -6.37 22.13
N VAL A 635 -15.72 -7.00 21.03
CA VAL A 635 -16.42 -6.93 19.74
C VAL A 635 -17.85 -7.40 19.88
N MET A 636 -18.08 -8.54 20.52
CA MET A 636 -19.42 -9.07 20.79
C MET A 636 -20.25 -8.13 21.66
N LYS A 637 -19.69 -7.62 22.76
CA LYS A 637 -20.40 -6.67 23.64
C LYS A 637 -20.79 -5.38 22.92
N PHE A 638 -19.96 -4.88 22.00
CA PHE A 638 -20.32 -3.76 21.14
C PHE A 638 -21.46 -4.11 20.19
N GLN A 639 -21.49 -5.33 19.65
CA GLN A 639 -22.60 -5.80 18.82
C GLN A 639 -23.92 -5.83 19.63
N VAL A 640 -23.92 -6.44 20.80
CA VAL A 640 -25.09 -6.48 21.69
C VAL A 640 -25.57 -5.08 22.04
N ALA A 641 -24.65 -4.19 22.41
CA ALA A 641 -24.97 -2.81 22.76
C ALA A 641 -25.49 -2.01 21.55
N ALA A 642 -24.98 -2.26 20.35
CA ALA A 642 -25.49 -1.65 19.13
C ALA A 642 -26.93 -2.14 18.83
N MET A 643 -27.15 -3.46 18.83
CA MET A 643 -28.46 -4.05 18.56
C MET A 643 -29.52 -3.60 19.58
N SER A 644 -29.15 -3.43 20.86
CA SER A 644 -30.05 -2.93 21.89
C SER A 644 -30.56 -1.50 21.63
N ARG A 645 -29.89 -0.72 20.77
CA ARG A 645 -30.36 0.59 20.30
C ARG A 645 -31.63 0.53 19.43
N ALA A 646 -32.15 -0.66 19.16
CA ALA A 646 -33.44 -0.83 18.51
C ALA A 646 -34.59 -0.24 19.35
N ASP A 647 -34.40 -0.06 20.66
CA ASP A 647 -35.35 0.54 21.58
C ASP A 647 -35.49 2.08 21.46
N MET A 648 -34.62 2.72 20.67
CA MET A 648 -34.63 4.17 20.47
C MET A 648 -34.75 4.53 18.98
N PRO A 649 -35.34 5.71 18.64
CA PRO A 649 -35.42 6.21 17.28
C PRO A 649 -34.05 6.35 16.62
N GLU A 650 -33.95 6.14 15.30
CA GLU A 650 -32.69 6.20 14.59
C GLU A 650 -32.02 7.58 14.68
N GLU A 651 -32.82 8.66 14.69
CA GLU A 651 -32.37 10.05 14.79
C GLU A 651 -31.66 10.36 16.10
N ASP A 652 -32.09 9.72 17.22
CA ASP A 652 -31.51 9.90 18.54
C ASP A 652 -30.23 9.10 18.78
N ARG A 653 -29.97 8.11 17.92
CA ARG A 653 -28.75 7.29 18.00
C ARG A 653 -27.54 8.14 17.67
N LYS A 654 -26.54 8.18 18.53
CA LYS A 654 -25.27 8.85 18.27
C LYS A 654 -24.34 7.97 17.45
N ASP A 655 -23.60 8.58 16.52
CA ASP A 655 -22.55 7.87 15.79
C ASP A 655 -21.42 7.48 16.75
N PHE A 656 -21.04 6.22 16.72
CA PHE A 656 -19.96 5.68 17.52
C PHE A 656 -19.01 4.89 16.65
N ALA A 657 -17.70 5.08 16.82
CA ALA A 657 -16.68 4.41 16.02
C ALA A 657 -16.01 3.28 16.82
N LEU A 658 -15.92 2.09 16.21
CA LEU A 658 -15.16 0.96 16.75
C LEU A 658 -13.93 0.72 15.87
N TYR A 659 -12.77 1.09 16.39
CA TYR A 659 -11.48 0.85 15.78
C TYR A 659 -10.93 -0.48 16.24
N VAL A 660 -10.59 -1.33 15.30
CA VAL A 660 -10.02 -2.66 15.59
C VAL A 660 -8.76 -2.83 14.75
N ASP A 661 -7.62 -2.73 15.40
CA ASP A 661 -6.34 -3.08 14.77
C ASP A 661 -6.12 -4.60 14.85
N GLU A 662 -5.45 -5.15 13.85
CA GLU A 662 -5.24 -6.61 13.68
C GLU A 662 -6.54 -7.41 13.84
N PHE A 663 -7.57 -6.96 13.15
CA PHE A 663 -8.95 -7.44 13.23
C PHE A 663 -9.11 -8.97 13.11
N GLN A 664 -8.27 -9.64 12.32
CA GLN A 664 -8.30 -11.10 12.15
C GLN A 664 -8.18 -11.88 13.47
N ASN A 665 -7.61 -11.26 14.51
CA ASN A 665 -7.49 -11.91 15.82
C ASN A 665 -8.82 -12.00 16.56
N PHE A 666 -9.80 -11.15 16.22
CA PHE A 666 -11.04 -10.95 16.98
C PHE A 666 -12.30 -11.30 16.18
N ALA A 667 -12.18 -11.51 14.86
CA ALA A 667 -13.29 -11.83 14.00
C ALA A 667 -13.76 -13.27 14.22
N THR A 668 -15.02 -13.46 14.63
CA THR A 668 -15.77 -14.73 14.64
C THR A 668 -16.64 -14.79 13.37
N ASP A 669 -17.15 -15.98 13.01
CA ASP A 669 -17.98 -16.10 11.79
C ASP A 669 -19.26 -15.28 11.86
N SER A 670 -19.81 -15.05 13.07
CA SER A 670 -20.95 -14.17 13.33
C SER A 670 -20.66 -12.69 13.04
N PHE A 671 -19.40 -12.31 12.82
CA PHE A 671 -19.03 -10.94 12.49
C PHE A 671 -19.61 -10.46 11.15
N GLU A 672 -20.00 -11.37 10.25
CA GLU A 672 -20.73 -11.06 9.03
C GLU A 672 -22.00 -10.25 9.31
N SER A 673 -22.76 -10.64 10.35
CA SER A 673 -23.99 -9.95 10.73
C SER A 673 -23.74 -8.52 11.21
N ILE A 674 -22.65 -8.29 11.94
CA ILE A 674 -22.23 -6.95 12.37
C ILE A 674 -21.95 -6.05 11.15
N LEU A 675 -21.18 -6.54 10.17
CA LEU A 675 -20.84 -5.78 8.96
C LEU A 675 -22.08 -5.39 8.13
N SER A 676 -23.13 -6.19 8.17
CA SER A 676 -24.35 -5.91 7.43
C SER A 676 -25.32 -5.00 8.19
N GLU A 677 -25.39 -5.07 9.51
CA GLU A 677 -26.45 -4.45 10.32
C GLU A 677 -26.03 -3.28 11.19
N ALA A 678 -24.76 -3.21 11.63
CA ALA A 678 -24.28 -2.21 12.60
C ALA A 678 -24.53 -0.76 12.16
N ARG A 679 -24.56 -0.50 10.85
CA ARG A 679 -24.90 0.80 10.28
C ARG A 679 -26.25 1.33 10.77
N LYS A 680 -27.28 0.48 10.86
CA LYS A 680 -28.63 0.85 11.31
C LYS A 680 -28.63 1.39 12.74
N TYR A 681 -27.67 0.90 13.54
CA TYR A 681 -27.50 1.27 14.94
C TYR A 681 -26.42 2.34 15.15
N ARG A 682 -25.92 2.95 14.05
CA ARG A 682 -24.88 3.97 14.03
C ARG A 682 -23.57 3.54 14.71
N LEU A 683 -23.24 2.26 14.62
CA LEU A 683 -21.93 1.74 14.96
C LEU A 683 -21.06 1.66 13.69
N ASN A 684 -20.00 2.47 13.64
CA ASN A 684 -19.06 2.53 12.53
C ASN A 684 -17.87 1.63 12.81
N LEU A 685 -17.56 0.71 11.93
CA LEU A 685 -16.38 -0.16 12.05
C LEU A 685 -15.23 0.39 11.25
N ILE A 686 -14.07 0.55 11.87
CA ILE A 686 -12.81 0.90 11.24
C ILE A 686 -11.82 -0.23 11.50
N LEU A 687 -11.64 -1.08 10.53
CA LEU A 687 -10.95 -2.34 10.63
C LEU A 687 -9.61 -2.31 9.92
N ALA A 688 -8.57 -2.82 10.54
CA ALA A 688 -7.28 -2.98 9.91
C ALA A 688 -6.72 -4.40 10.11
N ASN A 689 -6.11 -4.96 9.06
CA ASN A 689 -5.37 -6.21 9.14
C ASN A 689 -4.18 -6.25 8.17
N GLN A 690 -3.35 -7.30 8.31
CA GLN A 690 -2.16 -7.46 7.46
C GLN A 690 -2.43 -8.33 6.24
N PHE A 691 -3.25 -9.40 6.38
CA PHE A 691 -3.48 -10.37 5.33
C PHE A 691 -4.96 -10.77 5.29
N MET A 692 -5.58 -10.67 4.13
CA MET A 692 -6.95 -11.13 3.91
C MET A 692 -7.11 -12.63 4.04
N THR A 693 -6.07 -13.37 3.71
CA THR A 693 -6.02 -14.84 3.80
C THR A 693 -6.11 -15.40 5.21
N GLN A 694 -5.95 -14.55 6.24
CA GLN A 694 -6.17 -14.92 7.65
C GLN A 694 -7.64 -14.91 8.08
N LEU A 695 -8.51 -14.36 7.25
CA LEU A 695 -9.96 -14.32 7.48
C LEU A 695 -10.63 -15.51 6.80
N THR A 696 -11.73 -15.99 7.38
CA THR A 696 -12.58 -16.99 6.73
C THR A 696 -13.18 -16.45 5.43
N ASP A 697 -13.55 -17.33 4.51
CA ASP A 697 -14.16 -16.95 3.22
C ASP A 697 -15.40 -16.09 3.44
N THR A 698 -16.25 -16.47 4.38
CA THR A 698 -17.46 -15.73 4.77
C THR A 698 -17.17 -14.29 5.17
N ILE A 699 -16.19 -14.09 6.05
CA ILE A 699 -15.81 -12.74 6.49
C ILE A 699 -15.19 -11.92 5.35
N ARG A 700 -14.38 -12.55 4.48
CA ARG A 700 -13.80 -11.86 3.31
C ARG A 700 -14.88 -11.36 2.36
N GLU A 701 -15.86 -12.21 2.04
CA GLU A 701 -16.98 -11.83 1.19
C GLU A 701 -17.83 -10.73 1.82
N ALA A 702 -18.08 -10.82 3.13
CA ALA A 702 -18.80 -9.79 3.87
C ALA A 702 -18.07 -8.44 3.85
N ILE A 703 -16.75 -8.41 4.00
CA ILE A 703 -15.92 -7.19 3.88
C ILE A 703 -16.06 -6.60 2.49
N LEU A 704 -15.86 -7.39 1.45
CA LEU A 704 -15.91 -6.91 0.07
C LEU A 704 -17.31 -6.45 -0.36
N GLY A 705 -18.38 -7.03 0.24
CA GLY A 705 -19.78 -6.70 -0.06
C GLY A 705 -20.34 -5.52 0.73
N ASN A 706 -20.01 -5.40 2.02
CA ASN A 706 -20.67 -4.45 2.93
C ASN A 706 -19.84 -3.20 3.25
N ILE A 707 -18.51 -3.24 3.08
CA ILE A 707 -17.67 -2.09 3.42
C ILE A 707 -17.64 -1.07 2.27
N GLY A 708 -17.94 0.17 2.61
CA GLY A 708 -18.02 1.26 1.64
C GLY A 708 -16.67 1.89 1.30
N THR A 709 -15.74 1.95 2.24
CA THR A 709 -14.40 2.54 2.04
C THR A 709 -13.34 1.47 2.23
N ILE A 710 -12.59 1.17 1.16
CA ILE A 710 -11.51 0.19 1.18
C ILE A 710 -10.20 0.89 0.81
N ILE A 711 -9.21 0.75 1.68
CA ILE A 711 -7.87 1.34 1.54
C ILE A 711 -6.86 0.18 1.54
N SER A 712 -6.07 0.07 0.50
CA SER A 712 -5.01 -0.92 0.39
C SER A 712 -3.64 -0.24 0.38
N GLY A 713 -2.80 -0.55 1.36
CA GLY A 713 -1.36 -0.34 1.28
C GLY A 713 -0.70 -1.48 0.49
N ARG A 714 0.63 -1.59 0.55
CA ARG A 714 1.33 -2.73 -0.05
C ARG A 714 0.89 -4.04 0.60
N ILE A 715 0.53 -5.04 -0.23
CA ILE A 715 0.06 -6.37 0.19
C ILE A 715 0.83 -7.49 -0.52
N GLY A 716 0.63 -8.72 -0.09
CA GLY A 716 1.19 -9.90 -0.74
C GLY A 716 0.44 -10.27 -2.02
N VAL A 717 1.06 -11.12 -2.86
CA VAL A 717 0.51 -11.51 -4.18
C VAL A 717 -0.87 -12.14 -4.05
N THR A 718 -1.06 -13.08 -3.15
CA THR A 718 -2.33 -13.80 -2.95
C THR A 718 -3.47 -12.83 -2.56
N ASP A 719 -3.20 -11.90 -1.65
CA ASP A 719 -4.19 -10.89 -1.24
C ASP A 719 -4.46 -9.89 -2.38
N ALA A 720 -3.43 -9.57 -3.19
CA ALA A 720 -3.57 -8.69 -4.35
C ALA A 720 -4.48 -9.31 -5.42
N GLU A 721 -4.37 -10.60 -5.70
CA GLU A 721 -5.25 -11.33 -6.64
C GLU A 721 -6.71 -11.32 -6.17
N LEU A 722 -6.96 -11.37 -4.86
CA LEU A 722 -8.31 -11.28 -4.30
C LEU A 722 -8.88 -9.86 -4.40
N LEU A 723 -8.06 -8.86 -4.04
CA LEU A 723 -8.51 -7.48 -3.88
C LEU A 723 -8.56 -6.69 -5.20
N GLN A 724 -7.77 -7.09 -6.22
CA GLN A 724 -7.76 -6.41 -7.52
C GLN A 724 -9.15 -6.25 -8.13
N LYS A 725 -10.04 -7.24 -7.94
CA LYS A 725 -11.42 -7.19 -8.44
C LYS A 725 -12.19 -5.94 -8.00
N LYS A 726 -11.81 -5.37 -6.85
CA LYS A 726 -12.41 -4.15 -6.30
C LYS A 726 -11.85 -2.88 -6.94
N PHE A 727 -10.62 -2.93 -7.45
CA PHE A 727 -9.89 -1.78 -7.98
C PHE A 727 -9.77 -1.78 -9.52
N GLN A 728 -10.16 -2.88 -10.17
CA GLN A 728 -10.24 -2.95 -11.64
C GLN A 728 -11.32 -1.99 -12.19
N PRO A 729 -11.15 -1.46 -13.43
CA PRO A 729 -10.02 -1.70 -14.35
C PRO A 729 -8.79 -0.80 -14.09
N THR A 730 -8.83 0.05 -13.06
CA THR A 730 -7.85 1.13 -12.85
C THR A 730 -6.50 0.61 -12.36
N PHE A 731 -6.52 -0.37 -11.44
CA PHE A 731 -5.32 -0.98 -10.86
C PHE A 731 -5.42 -2.50 -10.91
N ASP A 732 -4.27 -3.15 -11.03
CA ASP A 732 -4.12 -4.60 -11.04
C ASP A 732 -3.43 -5.14 -9.77
N ALA A 733 -3.17 -6.46 -9.74
CA ALA A 733 -2.50 -7.10 -8.60
C ALA A 733 -1.05 -6.64 -8.44
N GLU A 734 -0.37 -6.31 -9.53
CA GLU A 734 1.03 -5.90 -9.50
C GLU A 734 1.18 -4.52 -8.86
N ASP A 735 0.28 -3.58 -9.17
CA ASP A 735 0.21 -2.26 -8.54
C ASP A 735 0.11 -2.37 -7.01
N LEU A 736 -0.73 -3.28 -6.52
CA LEU A 736 -0.95 -3.48 -5.08
C LEU A 736 0.29 -4.04 -4.35
N THR A 737 1.12 -4.82 -5.04
CA THR A 737 2.33 -5.41 -4.45
C THR A 737 3.53 -4.47 -4.40
N LYS A 738 3.53 -3.42 -5.24
CA LYS A 738 4.67 -2.52 -5.41
C LYS A 738 4.54 -1.16 -4.70
N LEU A 739 3.44 -0.95 -3.97
CA LEU A 739 3.18 0.33 -3.29
C LEU A 739 4.30 0.72 -2.31
N PRO A 740 4.80 1.95 -2.35
CA PRO A 740 5.66 2.51 -1.32
C PRO A 740 4.95 2.61 0.03
N ASN A 741 5.72 2.75 1.12
CA ASN A 741 5.13 3.03 2.43
C ASN A 741 4.33 4.34 2.40
N TYR A 742 3.21 4.36 3.10
CA TYR A 742 2.27 5.50 3.20
C TYR A 742 1.55 5.87 1.90
N GLN A 743 1.78 5.15 0.80
CA GLN A 743 0.98 5.25 -0.42
C GLN A 743 -0.01 4.11 -0.46
N THR A 744 -1.22 4.43 -0.91
CA THR A 744 -2.34 3.50 -0.93
C THR A 744 -3.11 3.60 -2.23
N ILE A 745 -3.77 2.51 -2.60
CA ILE A 745 -4.85 2.49 -3.58
C ILE A 745 -6.16 2.42 -2.79
N SER A 746 -7.06 3.32 -3.09
CA SER A 746 -8.26 3.53 -2.27
C SER A 746 -9.51 3.67 -3.13
N SER A 747 -10.60 3.09 -2.67
CA SER A 747 -11.96 3.37 -3.11
C SER A 747 -12.73 3.89 -1.90
N VAL A 748 -13.17 5.13 -1.96
CA VAL A 748 -13.77 5.86 -0.83
C VAL A 748 -15.24 6.10 -1.10
N MET A 749 -16.06 5.92 -0.07
CA MET A 749 -17.48 6.26 -0.16
C MET A 749 -17.65 7.78 -0.21
N ILE A 750 -18.44 8.26 -1.17
CA ILE A 750 -18.76 9.67 -1.34
C ILE A 750 -20.26 9.81 -1.62
N SER A 751 -20.97 10.50 -0.74
CA SER A 751 -22.43 10.69 -0.86
C SER A 751 -23.20 9.37 -1.07
N GLY A 752 -22.75 8.30 -0.39
CA GLY A 752 -23.38 6.98 -0.44
C GLY A 752 -22.99 6.11 -1.64
N VAL A 753 -22.08 6.56 -2.52
CA VAL A 753 -21.59 5.81 -3.69
C VAL A 753 -20.07 5.58 -3.57
N PRO A 754 -19.56 4.36 -3.78
CA PRO A 754 -18.13 4.12 -3.84
C PRO A 754 -17.49 4.86 -5.02
N SER A 755 -16.39 5.55 -4.79
CA SER A 755 -15.60 6.17 -5.87
C SER A 755 -14.89 5.13 -6.72
N SER A 756 -14.53 5.50 -7.96
CA SER A 756 -13.51 4.77 -8.70
C SER A 756 -12.22 4.69 -7.88
N ALA A 757 -11.43 3.66 -8.10
CA ALA A 757 -10.16 3.50 -7.41
C ALA A 757 -9.15 4.59 -7.82
N PHE A 758 -8.42 5.12 -6.84
CA PHE A 758 -7.41 6.16 -7.05
C PHE A 758 -6.22 5.99 -6.10
N SER A 759 -5.10 6.61 -6.42
CA SER A 759 -3.90 6.64 -5.57
C SER A 759 -4.02 7.70 -4.48
N MET A 760 -3.64 7.37 -3.25
CA MET A 760 -3.68 8.29 -2.12
C MET A 760 -2.41 8.17 -1.27
N THR A 761 -1.92 9.31 -0.79
CA THR A 761 -0.86 9.37 0.22
C THR A 761 -1.50 9.63 1.58
N LEU A 762 -1.20 8.79 2.57
CA LEU A 762 -1.76 8.92 3.93
C LEU A 762 -1.27 10.20 4.61
N VAL A 763 -2.11 10.72 5.49
CA VAL A 763 -1.75 11.86 6.34
C VAL A 763 -0.66 11.43 7.33
N PRO A 764 0.41 12.23 7.49
CA PRO A 764 1.38 12.01 8.56
C PRO A 764 0.70 11.95 9.95
N PRO A 765 1.34 11.34 10.96
CA PRO A 765 0.79 11.29 12.32
C PRO A 765 0.39 12.69 12.83
N MET A 766 -0.85 12.80 13.30
CA MET A 766 -1.41 14.03 13.86
C MET A 766 -1.23 14.05 15.38
N GLY A 767 -1.16 15.25 15.95
CA GLY A 767 -1.13 15.47 17.40
C GLY A 767 0.16 15.02 18.08
N ASP A 768 0.38 15.58 19.28
CA ASP A 768 1.53 15.26 20.13
C ASP A 768 1.07 14.51 21.39
N SER A 769 1.60 13.33 21.62
CA SER A 769 1.30 12.53 22.81
C SER A 769 2.09 13.02 24.03
N LYS A 770 1.38 13.35 25.11
CA LYS A 770 1.94 13.82 26.38
C LYS A 770 1.89 12.71 27.42
N VAL A 771 3.05 12.36 27.94
CA VAL A 771 3.22 11.26 28.90
C VAL A 771 2.45 11.55 30.19
N GLU A 772 2.41 12.81 30.63
CA GLU A 772 1.75 13.24 31.86
C GLU A 772 0.24 13.03 31.79
N ILE A 773 -0.38 13.32 30.63
CA ILE A 773 -1.81 13.12 30.40
C ILE A 773 -2.12 11.63 30.41
N ARG A 774 -1.35 10.84 29.67
CA ARG A 774 -1.49 9.39 29.61
C ARG A 774 -1.44 8.76 31.01
N ASP A 775 -0.44 9.08 31.80
CA ASP A 775 -0.24 8.47 33.13
C ASP A 775 -1.28 8.96 34.15
N ALA A 776 -1.77 10.19 34.02
CA ALA A 776 -2.89 10.68 34.81
C ALA A 776 -4.19 9.95 34.46
N LEU A 777 -4.49 9.75 33.18
CA LEU A 777 -5.67 9.02 32.71
C LEU A 777 -5.65 7.54 33.13
N LYS A 778 -4.49 6.87 33.11
CA LYS A 778 -4.36 5.51 33.66
C LYS A 778 -4.78 5.44 35.12
N LYS A 779 -4.30 6.34 35.94
CA LYS A 779 -4.66 6.41 37.38
C LYS A 779 -6.13 6.74 37.59
N LEU A 780 -6.66 7.72 36.86
CA LEU A 780 -8.06 8.12 36.97
C LEU A 780 -9.00 6.95 36.59
N SER A 781 -8.72 6.29 35.48
CA SER A 781 -9.51 5.17 35.01
C SER A 781 -9.44 3.97 35.97
N ALA A 782 -8.29 3.65 36.52
CA ALA A 782 -8.11 2.59 37.49
C ALA A 782 -8.96 2.82 38.75
N VAL A 783 -9.01 4.05 39.27
CA VAL A 783 -9.85 4.40 40.44
C VAL A 783 -11.34 4.40 40.12
N LYS A 784 -11.73 4.86 38.92
CA LYS A 784 -13.13 5.03 38.54
C LYS A 784 -13.79 3.71 38.12
N TYR A 785 -13.09 2.83 37.44
CA TYR A 785 -13.63 1.62 36.80
C TYR A 785 -13.01 0.32 37.33
N GLY A 786 -11.85 0.36 37.96
CA GLY A 786 -11.20 -0.79 38.58
C GLY A 786 -11.71 -1.02 40.01
N ARG A 787 -11.52 -2.24 40.48
CA ARG A 787 -11.87 -2.65 41.87
C ARG A 787 -10.62 -3.22 42.55
N PRO A 788 -10.42 -2.94 43.85
CA PRO A 788 -9.27 -3.50 44.58
C PRO A 788 -9.24 -5.03 44.47
N ARG A 789 -8.08 -5.58 44.05
CA ARG A 789 -7.83 -6.99 43.83
C ARG A 789 -8.33 -7.89 44.97
N ALA A 790 -8.01 -7.54 46.21
CA ALA A 790 -8.38 -8.34 47.37
C ALA A 790 -9.88 -8.51 47.54
N LEU A 791 -10.69 -7.49 47.17
CA LEU A 791 -12.14 -7.58 47.20
C LEU A 791 -12.66 -8.46 46.08
N VAL A 792 -12.12 -8.31 44.85
CA VAL A 792 -12.49 -9.08 43.67
C VAL A 792 -12.22 -10.59 43.91
N GLU A 793 -11.02 -10.92 44.37
CA GLU A 793 -10.65 -12.33 44.68
C GLU A 793 -11.54 -12.93 45.76
N LYS A 794 -11.81 -12.19 46.82
CA LYS A 794 -12.71 -12.65 47.89
C LYS A 794 -14.13 -12.97 47.37
N GLU A 795 -14.68 -12.13 46.50
CA GLU A 795 -16.02 -12.34 45.92
C GLU A 795 -16.03 -13.53 44.94
N ILE A 796 -14.99 -13.65 44.10
CA ILE A 796 -14.87 -14.78 43.16
C ILE A 796 -14.77 -16.10 43.94
N PHE A 797 -13.90 -16.21 44.93
CA PHE A 797 -13.72 -17.45 45.69
C PHE A 797 -14.94 -17.76 46.57
N ALA A 798 -15.63 -16.75 47.14
CA ALA A 798 -16.86 -16.98 47.88
C ALA A 798 -17.97 -17.54 46.96
N ARG A 799 -18.09 -17.04 45.71
CA ARG A 799 -19.06 -17.53 44.74
C ARG A 799 -18.74 -18.96 44.26
N LEU A 800 -17.48 -19.26 43.97
CA LEU A 800 -17.06 -20.61 43.58
C LEU A 800 -17.21 -21.64 44.71
N GLY A 801 -17.21 -21.20 45.99
CA GLY A 801 -17.49 -22.03 47.18
C GLY A 801 -18.93 -22.10 47.61
N ALA A 802 -19.85 -21.44 46.92
CA ALA A 802 -21.27 -21.30 47.34
C ALA A 802 -22.00 -22.68 47.42
N GLY A 803 -21.54 -23.72 46.73
CA GLY A 803 -22.08 -25.06 46.82
C GLY A 803 -21.97 -25.69 48.22
N GLU A 804 -20.87 -25.46 48.92
CA GLU A 804 -20.70 -25.93 50.32
C GLU A 804 -21.61 -25.20 51.32
N GLU A 805 -21.85 -23.91 51.14
CA GLU A 805 -22.80 -23.15 51.95
C GLU A 805 -24.24 -23.61 51.75
N PHE A 806 -24.61 -23.91 50.49
CA PHE A 806 -25.93 -24.43 50.16
C PHE A 806 -26.18 -25.80 50.82
N LYS A 807 -25.19 -26.67 50.75
CA LYS A 807 -25.20 -27.96 51.39
C LYS A 807 -25.33 -27.89 52.93
N LYS A 808 -24.62 -26.89 53.52
CA LYS A 808 -24.76 -26.59 54.94
C LYS A 808 -26.16 -26.08 55.31
N LYS A 809 -26.76 -25.24 54.45
CA LYS A 809 -28.13 -24.76 54.67
C LYS A 809 -29.19 -25.85 54.53
N GLN A 810 -29.06 -26.73 53.52
CA GLN A 810 -29.97 -27.90 53.39
C GLN A 810 -29.87 -28.85 54.57
N LEU A 811 -28.70 -29.16 55.10
CA LEU A 811 -28.49 -29.92 56.27
C LEU A 811 -29.07 -29.29 57.54
N ALA A 812 -29.12 -27.94 57.61
CA ALA A 812 -29.71 -27.19 58.73
C ALA A 812 -31.21 -27.03 58.63
N THR A 813 -31.83 -27.22 57.46
CA THR A 813 -33.27 -27.08 57.20
C THR A 813 -33.98 -28.40 56.98
N GLY A 814 -33.30 -29.55 57.17
CA GLY A 814 -33.88 -30.87 57.05
C GLY A 814 -35.01 -31.07 58.08
N PRO A 815 -36.14 -31.70 57.73
CA PRO A 815 -37.32 -31.78 58.60
C PRO A 815 -36.99 -32.52 59.86
N VAL A 816 -37.21 -31.88 61.03
CA VAL A 816 -37.25 -32.50 62.35
C VAL A 816 -38.49 -33.37 62.39
N LEU A 817 -38.35 -34.62 62.08
CA LEU A 817 -39.38 -35.63 62.40
C LEU A 817 -39.43 -35.77 63.92
N GLY A 818 -40.41 -35.09 64.52
CA GLY A 818 -40.77 -35.24 65.90
C GLY A 818 -41.52 -36.55 66.09
N GLY A 819 -41.00 -37.40 66.96
CA GLY A 819 -41.76 -38.51 67.60
C GLY A 819 -41.48 -38.50 69.10
N PRO A 820 -42.52 -38.63 69.96
CA PRO A 820 -42.42 -38.33 71.35
C PRO A 820 -42.06 -39.56 72.22
N GLY A 821 -41.30 -39.32 73.28
CA GLY A 821 -41.40 -40.11 74.50
C GLY A 821 -40.26 -41.07 74.84
N ALA A 822 -39.45 -40.68 75.79
CA ALA A 822 -39.20 -41.27 77.07
C ALA A 822 -37.97 -40.67 77.76
N ALA A 823 -38.20 -40.14 78.91
CA ALA A 823 -37.22 -39.63 79.85
C ALA A 823 -36.53 -40.68 80.72
N PRO A 824 -35.78 -40.33 81.71
CA PRO A 824 -34.32 -40.30 81.72
C PRO A 824 -33.72 -41.16 82.85
N ARG A 825 -32.44 -41.48 82.79
CA ARG A 825 -31.60 -41.88 83.95
C ARG A 825 -30.14 -41.99 83.40
N GLY A 826 -29.15 -41.45 83.93
CA GLY A 826 -28.71 -41.15 85.25
C GLY A 826 -27.21 -41.52 85.27
N SER A 827 -26.40 -40.50 85.45
CA SER A 827 -25.14 -40.41 86.20
C SER A 827 -24.03 -41.41 86.09
N VAL A 828 -22.84 -40.93 85.95
CA VAL A 828 -21.67 -41.11 86.89
C VAL A 828 -20.36 -41.53 86.21
N ALA A 829 -19.44 -40.60 86.36
CA ALA A 829 -17.99 -40.65 86.64
C ALA A 829 -16.95 -41.41 85.74
N ARG A 830 -15.97 -40.65 85.44
CA ARG A 830 -14.55 -40.95 85.25
C ARG A 830 -13.93 -41.90 86.20
N PRO A 831 -12.72 -42.53 86.01
CA PRO A 831 -11.54 -42.01 85.32
C PRO A 831 -10.58 -43.05 84.70
N SER A 832 -9.62 -42.52 84.00
CA SER A 832 -8.16 -42.73 83.87
C SER A 832 -7.59 -44.07 83.31
N SER A 833 -6.59 -43.79 82.49
CA SER A 833 -5.28 -44.41 82.31
C SER A 833 -5.10 -45.65 81.44
N GLY A 834 -4.15 -45.52 80.57
CA GLY A 834 -3.19 -46.53 80.21
C GLY A 834 -3.01 -46.85 78.75
N ALA A 835 -1.91 -46.38 78.25
CA ALA A 835 -1.06 -46.81 77.13
C ALA A 835 -1.35 -48.19 76.48
N ASN A 836 -1.33 -48.25 75.14
CA ASN A 836 -0.41 -48.98 74.28
C ASN A 836 -0.93 -49.11 72.86
N THR A 837 -0.15 -48.73 71.89
CA THR A 837 -0.24 -49.08 70.49
C THR A 837 -0.12 -50.53 70.23
N PRO A 838 -0.74 -51.25 69.19
CA PRO A 838 -0.23 -51.00 67.82
C PRO A 838 -1.28 -51.14 66.64
N ALA A 839 -0.87 -50.59 65.53
CA ALA A 839 -1.04 -50.99 64.13
C ALA A 839 -2.43 -51.28 63.54
N GLY A 840 -2.77 -50.43 62.54
CA GLY A 840 -3.44 -50.87 61.30
C GLY A 840 -4.96 -50.74 61.22
N ALA A 841 -5.46 -49.67 60.77
CA ALA A 841 -6.67 -49.58 59.95
C ALA A 841 -6.65 -48.28 59.14
N GLN A 842 -6.73 -48.40 57.83
CA GLN A 842 -6.92 -47.34 56.87
C GLN A 842 -8.28 -46.70 57.10
N ASP A 843 -8.28 -45.43 57.50
CA ASP A 843 -9.47 -44.57 57.42
C ASP A 843 -9.41 -43.74 56.22
N SER A 844 -10.28 -44.03 55.25
CA SER A 844 -10.58 -43.19 54.08
C SER A 844 -11.51 -42.04 54.51
N SER A 845 -10.96 -40.95 54.91
CA SER A 845 -11.67 -39.68 54.93
C SER A 845 -11.35 -38.87 53.62
N ALA A 846 -12.24 -39.03 52.66
CA ALA A 846 -12.25 -38.18 51.48
C ALA A 846 -12.59 -36.76 51.93
N SER A 847 -11.58 -35.92 52.02
CA SER A 847 -11.79 -34.48 52.14
C SER A 847 -12.33 -33.97 50.79
N ASN A 848 -13.54 -33.42 50.79
CA ASN A 848 -14.11 -32.70 49.68
C ASN A 848 -13.27 -31.42 49.42
N LYS A 849 -12.20 -31.59 48.64
CA LYS A 849 -11.44 -30.44 48.11
C LYS A 849 -12.25 -29.83 46.96
N SER A 850 -12.31 -28.50 46.90
CA SER A 850 -12.88 -27.77 45.78
C SER A 850 -12.17 -28.19 44.48
N PHE A 851 -12.92 -28.24 43.36
CA PHE A 851 -12.37 -28.44 42.02
C PHE A 851 -11.14 -27.59 41.74
N LEU A 852 -11.15 -26.34 42.19
CA LEU A 852 -10.05 -25.38 42.00
C LEU A 852 -8.81 -25.81 42.80
N ASP A 853 -9.00 -26.33 44.02
CA ASP A 853 -7.92 -26.80 44.89
C ASP A 853 -7.26 -28.07 44.35
N GLU A 854 -8.06 -29.02 43.86
CA GLU A 854 -7.55 -30.23 43.24
C GLU A 854 -6.83 -29.96 41.92
N TRP A 855 -7.34 -28.99 41.12
CA TRP A 855 -6.73 -28.59 39.88
C TRP A 855 -5.41 -27.81 40.11
N LEU A 856 -5.35 -26.94 41.11
CA LEU A 856 -4.14 -26.23 41.51
C LEU A 856 -3.07 -27.15 42.08
N GLU A 857 -3.47 -28.15 42.89
CA GLU A 857 -2.56 -29.18 43.42
C GLU A 857 -1.94 -30.03 42.33
N ARG A 858 -2.73 -30.52 41.36
CA ARG A 858 -2.23 -31.28 40.21
C ARG A 858 -1.20 -30.50 39.38
N ARG A 859 -1.39 -29.22 39.25
CA ARG A 859 -0.46 -28.38 38.50
C ARG A 859 0.78 -27.97 39.29
N SER A 860 0.74 -27.89 40.59
CA SER A 860 1.92 -27.67 41.44
C SER A 860 2.88 -28.88 41.43
N HIS A 861 2.32 -30.09 41.32
CA HIS A 861 3.11 -31.30 41.13
C HIS A 861 3.83 -31.35 39.76
N LEU A 862 3.21 -30.85 38.71
CA LEU A 862 3.82 -30.79 37.36
C LEU A 862 4.94 -29.73 37.23
N LYS A 863 4.98 -28.74 38.14
CA LYS A 863 6.05 -27.75 38.18
C LYS A 863 7.31 -28.23 38.89
N ASN A 864 7.21 -29.24 39.73
CA ASN A 864 8.34 -29.74 40.50
C ASN A 864 9.16 -30.82 39.79
N ASP A 865 8.68 -31.37 38.66
CA ASP A 865 9.40 -32.42 37.92
C ASP A 865 10.34 -31.88 36.79
N ASN A 866 10.47 -30.56 36.66
CA ASN A 866 11.43 -29.98 35.74
C ASN A 866 12.71 -29.52 36.46
N SER A 867 13.44 -30.41 37.12
CA SER A 867 14.82 -30.21 37.52
C SER A 867 15.75 -30.65 36.40
N THR A 868 16.32 -29.66 35.74
CA THR A 868 17.40 -29.79 34.76
C THR A 868 18.64 -30.46 35.31
N PRO A 869 19.30 -31.35 34.54
CA PRO A 869 20.63 -31.85 34.93
C PRO A 869 21.67 -30.75 34.66
N LYS A 870 22.46 -30.50 35.70
CA LYS A 870 23.66 -29.67 35.69
C LYS A 870 24.69 -30.23 34.71
N SER A 871 25.08 -29.47 33.69
CA SER A 871 26.31 -29.72 32.95
C SER A 871 27.47 -28.97 33.59
N THR A 872 28.46 -29.74 34.01
CA THR A 872 29.76 -29.32 34.44
C THR A 872 30.57 -28.75 33.29
N SER A 873 31.02 -27.50 33.47
CA SER A 873 31.97 -26.83 32.60
C SER A 873 33.41 -27.16 33.03
N THR A 874 34.24 -27.49 32.06
CA THR A 874 35.70 -27.32 32.15
C THR A 874 36.22 -26.68 30.87
N PRO A 875 37.19 -25.82 30.94
CA PRO A 875 37.59 -24.92 29.86
C PRO A 875 38.76 -25.48 29.04
N VAL A 876 38.73 -25.28 27.72
CA VAL A 876 39.95 -25.48 26.88
C VAL A 876 40.09 -24.33 25.87
N SER A 877 41.32 -23.92 25.85
CA SER A 877 42.01 -22.85 25.18
C SER A 877 41.94 -22.83 23.63
N LYS A 878 42.28 -21.64 23.14
CA LYS A 878 42.62 -21.21 21.77
C LYS A 878 43.53 -22.15 20.99
N SER A 879 43.30 -22.31 19.71
CA SER A 879 44.25 -22.06 18.61
C SER A 879 43.70 -22.27 17.21
N THR A 880 43.84 -21.29 16.40
CA THR A 880 44.33 -21.12 15.02
C THR A 880 44.21 -22.26 14.00
N SER A 881 43.75 -21.82 12.82
CA SER A 881 44.24 -22.06 11.44
C SER A 881 43.48 -23.07 10.55
N VAL A 882 42.98 -22.51 9.46
CA VAL A 882 43.15 -22.83 8.04
C VAL A 882 43.01 -24.29 7.59
N GLY A 883 42.11 -24.48 6.60
CA GLY A 883 42.13 -25.70 5.78
C GLY A 883 40.90 -25.87 4.89
N THR A 884 41.01 -25.37 3.70
CA THR A 884 40.25 -25.77 2.48
C THR A 884 40.22 -27.26 2.29
N LEU A 885 39.11 -27.83 1.84
CA LEU A 885 39.05 -28.87 0.78
C LEU A 885 37.59 -29.29 0.45
N LYS A 886 37.24 -28.98 -0.79
CA LYS A 886 36.71 -29.79 -1.91
C LYS A 886 35.66 -30.90 -1.61
N SER A 887 34.52 -30.68 -2.18
CA SER A 887 33.70 -31.46 -3.14
C SER A 887 33.87 -32.97 -3.26
N ALA A 888 32.75 -33.68 -3.28
CA ALA A 888 32.30 -34.49 -4.42
C ALA A 888 31.10 -35.42 -4.03
N PRO A 889 30.41 -36.02 -4.99
CA PRO A 889 28.94 -36.02 -5.06
C PRO A 889 28.32 -37.44 -5.04
N LEU A 890 27.01 -37.45 -4.93
CA LEU A 890 25.96 -38.37 -5.45
C LEU A 890 26.23 -39.86 -5.63
N PRO A 891 25.23 -40.70 -5.57
CA PRO A 891 24.70 -41.20 -6.84
C PRO A 891 23.16 -41.26 -6.98
N ILE A 892 22.79 -41.05 -8.22
CA ILE A 892 21.52 -41.21 -8.92
C ILE A 892 21.17 -42.69 -9.05
N SER A 893 19.90 -43.07 -8.86
CA SER A 893 19.33 -44.23 -9.44
C SER A 893 18.15 -43.91 -10.35
N LYS A 894 18.28 -44.31 -11.59
CA LYS A 894 17.31 -44.31 -12.70
C LYS A 894 16.28 -45.41 -12.51
N SER A 895 15.05 -45.17 -12.87
CA SER A 895 14.19 -46.14 -13.58
C SER A 895 13.06 -45.42 -14.28
N SER A 896 13.01 -45.49 -15.57
CA SER A 896 11.87 -45.28 -16.49
C SER A 896 11.64 -46.62 -17.20
N PRO A 897 10.63 -46.82 -18.06
CA PRO A 897 9.23 -46.32 -18.14
C PRO A 897 8.25 -47.47 -18.41
N ALA A 898 6.97 -47.19 -18.34
CA ALA A 898 5.95 -47.99 -19.02
C ALA A 898 4.88 -47.10 -19.67
N THR A 899 4.88 -47.21 -20.94
CA THR A 899 3.94 -46.69 -21.92
C THR A 899 2.59 -47.41 -21.84
N VAL A 900 1.48 -46.72 -21.82
CA VAL A 900 0.22 -47.22 -22.36
C VAL A 900 -0.47 -46.06 -23.11
N ALA A 901 -0.81 -46.39 -24.35
CA ALA A 901 -1.37 -45.54 -25.35
C ALA A 901 -2.90 -45.40 -25.26
N ALA A 902 -3.36 -44.25 -25.76
CA ALA A 902 -4.51 -44.01 -26.63
C ALA A 902 -5.93 -44.25 -26.11
N GLN A 903 -6.76 -43.22 -26.15
CA GLN A 903 -7.82 -43.10 -27.17
C GLN A 903 -8.59 -41.79 -27.00
N LYS A 904 -8.58 -41.00 -28.08
CA LYS A 904 -9.57 -39.95 -28.35
C LYS A 904 -10.87 -40.58 -28.77
N PRO A 905 -12.00 -39.94 -28.62
CA PRO A 905 -12.94 -39.83 -29.74
C PRO A 905 -13.26 -38.37 -30.10
N GLN A 906 -13.29 -38.13 -31.39
CA GLN A 906 -13.84 -36.99 -32.10
C GLN A 906 -15.31 -37.18 -32.45
N PRO A 907 -15.95 -36.19 -33.08
CA PRO A 907 -17.21 -35.57 -32.62
C PRO A 907 -18.40 -35.92 -33.50
N GLU A 908 -19.58 -35.77 -32.98
CA GLU A 908 -20.82 -35.74 -33.81
C GLU A 908 -21.32 -34.33 -33.97
N ALA A 909 -21.45 -33.95 -35.22
CA ALA A 909 -22.10 -32.78 -35.70
C ALA A 909 -23.63 -32.99 -35.81
N SER A 910 -24.41 -32.01 -35.38
CA SER A 910 -25.76 -31.81 -35.93
C SER A 910 -26.05 -30.33 -36.10
N ASN A 911 -26.19 -29.99 -37.36
CA ASN A 911 -26.76 -28.80 -37.92
C ASN A 911 -28.09 -28.39 -37.26
N VAL A 912 -28.29 -27.11 -37.01
CA VAL A 912 -29.47 -26.35 -37.46
C VAL A 912 -29.13 -24.84 -37.39
N SER A 913 -29.10 -24.19 -38.53
CA SER A 913 -29.16 -22.74 -38.73
C SER A 913 -30.60 -22.36 -39.16
N PRO A 914 -30.90 -21.11 -39.52
CA PRO A 914 -31.25 -19.97 -38.66
C PRO A 914 -32.67 -19.45 -38.98
N LYS A 915 -33.29 -18.66 -38.15
CA LYS A 915 -34.45 -17.84 -38.50
C LYS A 915 -34.43 -16.47 -37.82
N THR A 916 -34.11 -15.44 -38.55
CA THR A 916 -34.72 -14.10 -38.51
C THR A 916 -35.89 -14.11 -39.52
N PRO A 917 -36.90 -13.26 -39.44
CA PRO A 917 -37.02 -11.87 -38.99
C PRO A 917 -38.40 -11.54 -38.35
N GLY A 918 -38.54 -10.32 -37.87
CA GLY A 918 -39.84 -9.81 -37.45
C GLY A 918 -39.82 -8.32 -37.07
N ARG A 919 -39.90 -7.51 -38.10
CA ARG A 919 -40.20 -6.08 -38.02
C ARG A 919 -41.71 -5.92 -37.82
N LEU A 920 -42.14 -5.16 -36.82
CA LEU A 920 -43.52 -4.62 -36.79
C LEU A 920 -43.46 -3.16 -36.34
N SER A 921 -43.90 -2.31 -37.22
CA SER A 921 -44.25 -0.90 -37.13
C SER A 921 -45.71 -0.74 -36.72
N VAL A 922 -46.00 0.24 -35.85
CA VAL A 922 -47.27 0.98 -35.77
C VAL A 922 -46.92 2.30 -35.08
N ARG A 923 -46.94 3.44 -35.75
CA ARG A 923 -47.93 4.51 -35.91
C ARG A 923 -48.63 4.87 -34.60
N GLY A 924 -48.39 6.11 -34.11
CA GLY A 924 -48.96 7.43 -34.41
C GLY A 924 -49.66 7.84 -33.17
N ASP A 925 -49.66 8.99 -32.69
CA ASP A 925 -50.12 10.29 -33.12
C ASP A 925 -49.78 11.39 -32.08
N ASN A 926 -49.43 12.54 -32.65
CA ASN A 926 -49.68 13.93 -32.30
C ASN A 926 -50.23 14.36 -30.93
N SER A 927 -49.59 15.35 -30.30
CA SER A 927 -50.04 16.76 -30.25
C SER A 927 -49.12 17.55 -29.26
N SER A 928 -48.33 18.49 -29.76
CA SER A 928 -48.54 19.95 -29.73
C SER A 928 -48.23 20.71 -28.45
N GLN A 929 -47.35 21.72 -28.64
CA GLN A 929 -47.30 23.05 -27.98
C GLN A 929 -46.54 23.09 -26.63
N GLU A 930 -45.68 24.03 -26.29
CA GLU A 930 -45.24 25.35 -26.83
C GLU A 930 -43.93 25.74 -26.21
N GLU A 931 -43.13 26.46 -26.96
CA GLU A 931 -42.13 27.42 -26.72
C GLU A 931 -41.96 28.01 -25.30
N ASP A 932 -40.67 28.11 -24.83
CA ASP A 932 -40.15 29.47 -24.54
C ASP A 932 -38.62 29.40 -24.38
N GLY A 933 -37.98 30.17 -25.21
CA GLY A 933 -36.55 30.37 -25.22
C GLY A 933 -36.09 31.43 -24.18
N PHE A 934 -34.89 31.23 -23.68
CA PHE A 934 -34.09 32.33 -23.16
C PHE A 934 -32.59 32.08 -23.47
N SER A 935 -32.09 32.88 -24.41
CA SER A 935 -30.70 33.13 -24.67
C SER A 935 -30.18 34.19 -23.69
N ILE A 936 -29.03 33.99 -23.04
CA ILE A 936 -28.19 35.11 -22.56
C ILE A 936 -26.73 34.81 -22.90
N SER A 937 -26.16 35.83 -23.56
CA SER A 937 -24.84 35.92 -24.11
C SER A 937 -23.74 36.16 -23.06
N LEU A 938 -22.56 35.75 -23.49
CA LEU A 938 -21.21 36.14 -23.03
C LEU A 938 -21.02 37.61 -22.59
N ARG A 939 -20.41 37.76 -21.45
CA ARG A 939 -19.28 38.69 -21.26
C ARG A 939 -18.22 38.11 -20.34
#